data_d59111cb80195694096a0ac2842ddbb2
#
_entry.id   d59111cb80195694096a0ac2842ddbb2
#
_cell.length_a   1.000
_cell.length_b   1.000
_cell.length_c   1.000
_cell.angle_alpha   90.00
_cell.angle_beta   90.00
_cell.angle_gamma   90.00
#
_symmetry.space_group_name_H-M   'P 1'
#
loop_
_entity.id
_entity.type
_entity.pdbx_description
1 polymer ?
#
loop_
_entity_poly.entity_id
_entity_poly.type
_entity_poly.pdbx_seq_one_letter_code
_entity_poly.pdbx_strand_id
1 'polypeptide(L)'
;MKFKGLIGTSVVAMAVATPAYAQDTAGTERDAFGGEIVVTAQRQSERLQDVPIAVSAFSSEALEAQQIKTPSDLQLTLPNVTFTKTNFTGASFTIRGIGDLCVGTTCDSATAIHLNGDPLFSTRLFETEFFDLERVEVLRGPQGTLFGRNATSGVVNVITAKPKLGTFEAAAEAEYGNYDSMKGKAMVNIPLGDTMAFRIAGIYLNRDGYTKNAFLNTRIDDRDLYSVRGSFRWEPSPDTTIDLLASYFHERDQRTRIQKQLCQRDPTGILGCLNNRLDNSPFNANATFTAALTSREFLAIRGIPAGFALGSLYGTDIYANTTIPDDARTVNTAYTPSYFTSELTLQGQIEHNFGPISLQVSGQYQKVKLDASQDYNSNVGNRALYATGLATLQAAANGALGAAFTPYFAPVAAAIIPNGPTGQLCTSLAEETGQGVYGGNSICSDQSLQFDRSNQYNSSWSAETILTSDFDGPFNFLLGGIYADYKLTENSYYVNAFPIDYLTGVLGAFTAATNPASAGGPLPPSFLGTPFFRNNTDSLSIKSYGLFGEAYFEFNDRLKLTAGLRYNNDKKSVTARSTLASFLVPHSLTGDIFASPFVGSFDADPGTPGNQIIQARSVKFNKLTGRAVLDFKVTDDNLLYASYSRGYKSGGINPPLQPIFSVPESFKPEQVDAFEIGSKNTFGNGALTLNLTAFYYKYKDLQLSKIVARTAVNDNVSADIYGFEVEGMVRPDPDWVINLGFSYLHTKVSEDKFTSNPRDFGGGRADAVIIKDITNAANCAVGSTSGNAAGVNAFVNGVQNVINGGFVPGVAAGAGLRPTTAFPSDGGIASTGAFSICSVMEAAASGAFAAAGLNPANFGGIQYFSAGIPVNIKGNQLPQAPNYKFSAGVQYTAHLGDMTLVPRFDLAYTGESYGSIFNGNVNKIKGYAQVNAQMQLNGADDKWYVKGFIQNLFNSASVTGLYITDQSSGNCTNVFTLEPRRYGIAAGVKF
;
A
#
# COMPACT_ATOMS: atom_id res chain seq x y z
N MET A 1 -14.47 8.54 26.83
CA MET A 1 -14.88 9.69 27.68
C MET A 1 -14.79 10.93 26.80
N LYS A 2 -15.94 11.44 26.39
CA LYS A 2 -16.01 12.55 25.42
C LYS A 2 -15.69 13.86 26.13
N PHE A 3 -14.58 14.49 25.79
CA PHE A 3 -14.32 15.89 26.16
C PHE A 3 -15.10 16.82 25.19
N LYS A 4 -16.38 16.99 25.47
CA LYS A 4 -17.17 18.09 24.89
C LYS A 4 -17.25 19.19 25.95
N GLY A 5 -16.52 20.27 25.73
CA GLY A 5 -16.71 21.49 26.50
C GLY A 5 -15.46 22.05 27.17
N LEU A 6 -14.55 22.62 26.38
CA LEU A 6 -13.56 23.63 26.88
C LEU A 6 -12.80 24.31 25.73
N ILE A 7 -13.45 24.80 24.69
CA ILE A 7 -12.88 25.69 23.67
C ILE A 7 -13.85 26.86 23.41
N GLY A 8 -14.27 27.50 24.44
CA GLY A 8 -15.25 28.59 24.32
C GLY A 8 -14.84 29.94 24.93
N THR A 9 -13.69 30.09 25.56
CA THR A 9 -13.45 31.31 26.34
C THR A 9 -12.02 31.85 26.40
N SER A 10 -11.12 31.48 25.49
CA SER A 10 -9.71 31.97 25.57
C SER A 10 -9.20 32.75 24.35
N VAL A 11 -10.01 33.10 23.37
CA VAL A 11 -9.55 33.78 22.14
C VAL A 11 -9.78 35.32 22.18
N VAL A 12 -10.40 35.91 23.22
CA VAL A 12 -10.80 37.31 23.20
C VAL A 12 -9.82 38.24 23.98
N ALA A 13 -8.72 37.79 24.53
CA ALA A 13 -7.88 38.58 25.41
C ALA A 13 -6.50 38.97 24.85
N MET A 14 -6.29 39.05 23.53
CA MET A 14 -5.03 39.52 22.94
C MET A 14 -5.17 40.61 21.87
N ALA A 15 -6.11 41.46 21.98
CA ALA A 15 -6.29 42.59 21.05
C ALA A 15 -6.19 43.95 21.76
N VAL A 16 -5.02 44.29 22.31
CA VAL A 16 -4.63 45.70 22.50
C VAL A 16 -3.09 45.75 22.60
N ALA A 17 -2.40 45.91 21.48
CA ALA A 17 -1.08 46.51 21.44
C ALA A 17 -1.04 47.45 20.22
N THR A 18 -0.77 48.72 20.51
CA THR A 18 -0.75 49.81 19.54
C THR A 18 0.39 49.67 18.53
N PRO A 19 0.16 50.02 17.24
CA PRO A 19 1.18 49.83 16.20
C PRO A 19 2.25 50.90 16.23
N ALA A 20 3.49 50.49 16.13
CA ALA A 20 4.59 51.33 15.72
C ALA A 20 4.67 51.32 14.20
N TYR A 21 4.57 52.48 13.57
CA TYR A 21 4.71 52.66 12.13
C TYR A 21 6.14 52.36 11.69
N ALA A 22 6.34 51.32 10.88
CA ALA A 22 7.50 51.19 10.02
C ALA A 22 7.06 51.48 8.58
N GLN A 23 7.83 52.26 7.87
CA GLN A 23 7.56 52.79 6.54
C GLN A 23 7.63 51.70 5.48
N ASP A 24 6.63 51.71 4.61
CA ASP A 24 6.45 50.87 3.43
C ASP A 24 7.61 50.89 2.45
N THR A 25 8.11 49.72 2.10
CA THR A 25 8.58 49.46 0.74
C THR A 25 7.47 48.67 0.05
N ALA A 26 6.98 49.20 -1.05
CA ALA A 26 5.88 48.70 -1.87
C ALA A 26 5.93 47.17 -2.03
N GLY A 27 4.98 46.50 -1.40
CA GLY A 27 4.75 45.06 -1.58
C GLY A 27 4.26 44.78 -2.98
N THR A 28 5.09 44.15 -3.78
CA THR A 28 4.61 43.41 -4.97
C THR A 28 3.57 42.41 -4.50
N GLU A 29 2.34 42.55 -5.03
CA GLU A 29 1.29 41.50 -4.91
C GLU A 29 1.92 40.13 -5.17
N ARG A 30 1.89 39.25 -4.18
CA ARG A 30 2.35 37.86 -4.34
C ARG A 30 1.27 37.08 -5.08
N ASP A 31 1.36 37.12 -6.39
CA ASP A 31 0.56 36.24 -7.25
C ASP A 31 0.96 34.78 -6.97
N ALA A 32 -0.01 33.94 -6.63
CA ALA A 32 0.18 32.52 -6.34
C ALA A 32 0.94 31.77 -7.46
N PHE A 33 0.96 32.31 -8.64
CA PHE A 33 1.59 31.76 -9.86
C PHE A 33 2.60 32.71 -10.51
N GLY A 34 2.84 33.92 -9.99
CA GLY A 34 3.59 35.02 -10.63
C GLY A 34 5.04 35.17 -10.17
N GLY A 35 5.38 34.60 -9.05
CA GLY A 35 6.74 34.62 -8.52
C GLY A 35 7.66 33.66 -9.26
N GLU A 36 8.93 34.03 -9.43
CA GLU A 36 9.99 33.14 -9.88
C GLU A 36 10.16 32.01 -8.85
N ILE A 37 9.84 30.75 -9.23
CA ILE A 37 9.97 29.61 -8.33
C ILE A 37 11.42 29.15 -8.34
N VAL A 38 12.07 29.25 -7.19
CA VAL A 38 13.38 28.65 -6.94
C VAL A 38 13.20 27.26 -6.38
N VAL A 39 13.94 26.30 -6.90
CA VAL A 39 13.90 24.90 -6.51
C VAL A 39 15.26 24.39 -6.06
N THR A 40 15.26 23.32 -5.26
CA THR A 40 16.48 22.64 -4.81
C THR A 40 16.62 21.25 -5.45
N ALA A 41 16.04 21.08 -6.60
CA ALA A 41 15.95 19.84 -7.36
C ALA A 41 17.31 19.21 -7.72
N GLN A 42 18.37 20.00 -7.78
CA GLN A 42 19.75 19.55 -8.03
C GLN A 42 20.66 19.71 -6.81
N ARG A 43 20.09 19.80 -5.59
CA ARG A 43 20.82 20.07 -4.34
C ARG A 43 21.49 21.46 -4.35
N GLN A 44 21.10 22.32 -5.27
CA GLN A 44 21.48 23.72 -5.39
C GLN A 44 20.21 24.55 -5.63
N SER A 45 20.20 25.80 -5.19
CA SER A 45 19.08 26.72 -5.40
C SER A 45 19.16 27.27 -6.82
N GLU A 46 18.22 26.89 -7.68
CA GLU A 46 18.17 27.29 -9.09
C GLU A 46 16.74 27.68 -9.46
N ARG A 47 16.59 28.56 -10.46
CA ARG A 47 15.27 28.90 -11.00
C ARG A 47 14.66 27.67 -11.69
N LEU A 48 13.37 27.42 -11.47
CA LEU A 48 12.67 26.26 -12.03
C LEU A 48 12.88 26.10 -13.55
N GLN A 49 12.94 27.22 -14.30
CA GLN A 49 13.09 27.21 -15.75
C GLN A 49 14.54 26.94 -16.21
N ASP A 50 15.54 27.14 -15.34
CA ASP A 50 16.94 26.85 -15.63
C ASP A 50 17.37 25.42 -15.33
N VAL A 51 16.53 24.64 -14.62
CA VAL A 51 16.85 23.27 -14.21
C VAL A 51 16.62 22.29 -15.37
N PRO A 52 17.65 21.62 -15.94
CA PRO A 52 17.55 20.78 -17.13
C PRO A 52 17.04 19.35 -16.83
N ILE A 53 15.92 19.25 -16.12
CA ILE A 53 15.18 18.01 -15.84
C ILE A 53 13.67 18.29 -15.82
N ALA A 54 12.87 17.24 -15.95
CA ALA A 54 11.43 17.34 -15.76
C ALA A 54 11.10 17.50 -14.26
N VAL A 55 10.84 18.71 -13.83
CA VAL A 55 10.48 19.06 -12.45
C VAL A 55 9.28 19.99 -12.43
N SER A 56 8.35 19.74 -11.49
CA SER A 56 7.24 20.64 -11.18
C SER A 56 7.37 21.07 -9.73
N ALA A 57 7.14 22.35 -9.47
CA ALA A 57 7.16 22.89 -8.13
C ALA A 57 5.87 23.66 -7.85
N PHE A 58 5.36 23.53 -6.64
CA PHE A 58 4.15 24.19 -6.16
C PHE A 58 4.49 24.99 -4.93
N SER A 59 4.34 26.31 -4.97
CA SER A 59 4.39 27.14 -3.77
C SER A 59 3.24 26.83 -2.83
N SER A 60 3.30 27.32 -1.60
CA SER A 60 2.20 27.20 -0.62
C SER A 60 0.89 27.74 -1.20
N GLU A 61 0.94 28.89 -1.84
CA GLU A 61 -0.20 29.57 -2.48
C GLU A 61 -0.76 28.74 -3.65
N ALA A 62 0.11 28.17 -4.48
CA ALA A 62 -0.30 27.31 -5.59
C ALA A 62 -0.95 26.00 -5.12
N LEU A 63 -0.46 25.41 -4.02
CA LEU A 63 -1.08 24.25 -3.39
C LEU A 63 -2.50 24.58 -2.90
N GLU A 64 -2.67 25.72 -2.21
CA GLU A 64 -3.98 26.15 -1.72
C GLU A 64 -4.94 26.51 -2.87
N ALA A 65 -4.46 27.24 -3.88
CA ALA A 65 -5.25 27.63 -5.04
C ALA A 65 -5.74 26.41 -5.85
N GLN A 66 -4.93 25.37 -5.98
CA GLN A 66 -5.28 24.14 -6.69
C GLN A 66 -5.96 23.09 -5.80
N GLN A 67 -6.26 23.43 -4.55
CA GLN A 67 -6.84 22.52 -3.54
C GLN A 67 -6.02 21.22 -3.36
N ILE A 68 -4.69 21.31 -3.49
CA ILE A 68 -3.77 20.23 -3.21
C ILE A 68 -3.52 20.20 -1.70
N LYS A 69 -4.32 19.43 -0.98
CA LYS A 69 -4.30 19.37 0.49
C LYS A 69 -3.39 18.25 1.01
N THR A 70 -3.23 17.19 0.23
CA THR A 70 -2.46 15.99 0.59
C THR A 70 -1.50 15.63 -0.54
N PRO A 71 -0.45 14.84 -0.28
CA PRO A 71 0.41 14.32 -1.33
C PRO A 71 -0.34 13.57 -2.44
N SER A 72 -1.42 12.88 -2.12
CA SER A 72 -2.24 12.18 -3.11
C SER A 72 -2.92 13.11 -4.12
N ASP A 73 -3.18 14.37 -3.74
CA ASP A 73 -3.81 15.35 -4.64
C ASP A 73 -2.85 15.83 -5.75
N LEU A 74 -1.54 15.66 -5.57
CA LEU A 74 -0.54 15.98 -6.61
C LEU A 74 -0.82 15.23 -7.92
N GLN A 75 -1.43 14.03 -7.86
CA GLN A 75 -1.80 13.30 -9.06
C GLN A 75 -2.83 14.04 -9.94
N LEU A 76 -3.59 15.00 -9.38
CA LEU A 76 -4.63 15.73 -10.14
C LEU A 76 -4.04 16.72 -11.13
N THR A 77 -2.86 17.25 -10.86
CA THR A 77 -2.23 18.31 -11.66
C THR A 77 -1.00 17.82 -12.42
N LEU A 78 -0.29 16.84 -11.90
CA LEU A 78 0.98 16.39 -12.47
C LEU A 78 0.78 15.41 -13.63
N PRO A 79 1.48 15.61 -14.77
CA PRO A 79 1.50 14.64 -15.85
C PRO A 79 2.22 13.34 -15.42
N ASN A 80 1.75 12.19 -15.91
CA ASN A 80 2.31 10.86 -15.66
C ASN A 80 2.52 10.50 -14.18
N VAL A 81 1.78 11.12 -13.27
CA VAL A 81 1.80 10.80 -11.84
C VAL A 81 0.45 10.23 -11.41
N THR A 82 0.44 9.05 -10.82
CA THR A 82 -0.71 8.46 -10.14
C THR A 82 -0.35 8.12 -8.70
N PHE A 83 -1.35 8.06 -7.85
CA PHE A 83 -1.20 7.69 -6.45
C PHE A 83 -2.11 6.53 -6.13
N THR A 84 -1.57 5.49 -5.51
CA THR A 84 -2.32 4.30 -5.12
C THR A 84 -2.10 3.96 -3.66
N LYS A 85 -3.15 3.42 -3.05
CA LYS A 85 -3.09 2.76 -1.76
C LYS A 85 -2.94 1.25 -1.96
N THR A 86 -2.33 0.59 -1.00
CA THR A 86 -2.24 -0.87 -0.96
C THR A 86 -3.05 -1.42 0.20
N ASN A 87 -3.37 -2.70 0.14
CA ASN A 87 -4.12 -3.38 1.20
C ASN A 87 -3.36 -3.48 2.55
N PHE A 88 -2.05 -3.23 2.53
CA PHE A 88 -1.16 -3.43 3.69
C PHE A 88 -0.68 -2.11 4.30
N THR A 89 -1.53 -1.08 4.29
CA THR A 89 -1.23 0.25 4.84
C THR A 89 -0.10 1.02 4.14
N GLY A 90 0.33 0.59 2.97
CA GLY A 90 1.27 1.31 2.13
C GLY A 90 0.54 2.22 1.16
N ALA A 91 1.17 3.33 0.80
CA ALA A 91 0.77 4.19 -0.29
C ALA A 91 1.98 4.48 -1.17
N SER A 92 1.77 4.68 -2.45
CA SER A 92 2.85 4.85 -3.41
C SER A 92 2.48 5.81 -4.53
N PHE A 93 3.45 6.62 -4.93
CA PHE A 93 3.42 7.29 -6.22
C PHE A 93 3.87 6.33 -7.32
N THR A 94 3.17 6.40 -8.44
CA THR A 94 3.65 5.84 -9.70
C THR A 94 3.94 7.01 -10.63
N ILE A 95 5.20 7.20 -10.97
CA ILE A 95 5.68 8.26 -11.86
C ILE A 95 6.15 7.61 -13.16
N ARG A 96 5.56 8.03 -14.30
CA ARG A 96 5.89 7.48 -15.64
C ARG A 96 5.76 5.95 -15.69
N GLY A 97 4.73 5.39 -15.02
CA GLY A 97 4.48 3.95 -14.97
C GLY A 97 5.39 3.15 -14.04
N ILE A 98 6.29 3.81 -13.30
CA ILE A 98 7.18 3.19 -12.33
C ILE A 98 6.64 3.49 -10.92
N GLY A 99 6.21 2.45 -10.21
CA GLY A 99 5.67 2.55 -8.85
C GLY A 99 6.08 1.37 -8.00
N ASP A 100 5.50 1.28 -6.80
CA ASP A 100 5.82 0.20 -5.86
C ASP A 100 4.97 -1.03 -6.17
N LEU A 101 5.45 -1.84 -7.09
CA LEU A 101 4.85 -3.13 -7.44
C LEU A 101 5.36 -4.27 -6.53
N CYS A 102 6.33 -3.98 -5.68
CA CYS A 102 6.89 -4.87 -4.68
C CYS A 102 6.13 -4.74 -3.36
N VAL A 103 5.66 -5.84 -2.81
CA VAL A 103 4.98 -5.89 -1.50
C VAL A 103 5.82 -6.70 -0.52
N GLY A 104 6.04 -6.16 0.66
CA GLY A 104 6.81 -6.79 1.73
C GLY A 104 7.69 -5.80 2.48
N THR A 105 8.09 -6.17 3.70
CA THR A 105 8.87 -5.29 4.58
C THR A 105 10.27 -4.97 4.08
N THR A 106 10.84 -5.85 3.24
CA THR A 106 12.17 -5.66 2.65
C THR A 106 12.14 -4.93 1.32
N CYS A 107 10.93 -4.63 0.78
CA CYS A 107 10.75 -3.84 -0.44
C CYS A 107 11.03 -2.36 -0.18
N ASP A 108 11.74 -1.75 -1.10
CA ASP A 108 11.95 -0.31 -1.11
C ASP A 108 10.94 0.40 -2.01
N SER A 109 10.74 1.70 -1.79
CA SER A 109 9.94 2.55 -2.67
C SER A 109 10.68 2.83 -3.99
N ALA A 110 9.93 3.00 -5.08
CA ALA A 110 10.45 3.45 -6.37
C ALA A 110 10.54 4.99 -6.44
N THR A 111 9.66 5.69 -5.71
CA THR A 111 9.70 7.16 -5.56
C THR A 111 10.35 7.49 -4.24
N ALA A 112 11.43 8.26 -4.27
CA ALA A 112 12.08 8.76 -3.06
C ALA A 112 11.29 9.94 -2.50
N ILE A 113 11.07 9.94 -1.18
CA ILE A 113 10.40 11.03 -0.48
C ILE A 113 11.40 11.70 0.43
N HIS A 114 11.42 13.02 0.37
CA HIS A 114 12.31 13.84 1.16
C HIS A 114 11.54 14.92 1.91
N LEU A 115 12.02 15.24 3.10
CA LEU A 115 11.61 16.40 3.88
C LEU A 115 12.82 17.33 4.01
N ASN A 116 12.72 18.55 3.47
CA ASN A 116 13.83 19.51 3.42
C ASN A 116 15.14 18.94 2.84
N GLY A 117 15.03 18.01 1.89
CA GLY A 117 16.16 17.34 1.26
C GLY A 117 16.60 16.03 1.93
N ASP A 118 16.28 15.76 3.19
CA ASP A 118 16.62 14.50 3.86
C ASP A 118 15.62 13.37 3.55
N PRO A 119 16.09 12.12 3.33
CA PRO A 119 15.22 11.03 2.92
C PRO A 119 14.32 10.51 4.03
N LEU A 120 13.03 10.31 3.73
CA LEU A 120 12.07 9.61 4.57
C LEU A 120 12.01 8.12 4.18
N PHE A 121 12.27 7.24 5.12
CA PHE A 121 12.27 5.80 4.89
C PHE A 121 10.90 5.15 5.05
N SER A 122 9.97 5.83 5.75
CA SER A 122 8.60 5.38 5.87
C SER A 122 7.73 6.14 4.86
N THR A 123 7.11 5.40 3.94
CA THR A 123 6.25 5.97 2.89
C THR A 123 4.84 6.32 3.40
N ARG A 124 4.58 6.22 4.70
CA ARG A 124 3.22 6.36 5.26
C ARG A 124 2.78 7.79 5.47
N LEU A 125 3.71 8.75 5.44
CA LEU A 125 3.46 10.19 5.51
C LEU A 125 2.58 10.74 4.38
N PHE A 126 2.31 9.98 3.34
CA PHE A 126 1.51 10.43 2.21
C PHE A 126 0.04 10.69 2.50
N GLU A 127 -0.42 10.38 3.69
CA GLU A 127 -1.81 10.61 4.08
C GLU A 127 -2.00 11.80 5.00
N THR A 128 -0.90 12.53 5.32
CA THR A 128 -0.96 13.77 6.10
C THR A 128 -1.41 14.93 5.24
N GLU A 129 -2.11 15.91 5.84
CA GLU A 129 -2.40 17.16 5.16
C GLU A 129 -1.20 18.10 5.15
N PHE A 130 -1.04 18.81 4.05
CA PHE A 130 -0.04 19.87 3.93
C PHE A 130 -0.40 21.07 4.81
N PHE A 131 0.55 21.53 5.59
CA PHE A 131 0.42 22.76 6.37
C PHE A 131 1.78 23.41 6.54
N ASP A 132 1.79 24.74 6.50
CA ASP A 132 2.98 25.57 6.72
C ASP A 132 4.19 25.09 5.92
N LEU A 133 3.98 24.95 4.61
CA LEU A 133 5.02 24.61 3.64
C LEU A 133 5.53 25.87 2.94
N GLU A 134 6.76 25.82 2.49
CA GLU A 134 7.30 26.77 1.50
C GLU A 134 6.88 26.31 0.10
N ARG A 135 7.13 25.04 -0.22
CA ARG A 135 6.80 24.44 -1.52
C ARG A 135 6.87 22.91 -1.50
N VAL A 136 6.37 22.31 -2.57
CA VAL A 136 6.55 20.88 -2.88
C VAL A 136 7.20 20.77 -4.27
N GLU A 137 8.30 20.03 -4.36
CA GLU A 137 9.01 19.76 -5.61
C GLU A 137 8.78 18.30 -6.02
N VAL A 138 8.43 18.06 -7.29
CA VAL A 138 8.27 16.72 -7.84
C VAL A 138 9.17 16.56 -9.06
N LEU A 139 10.22 15.77 -8.90
CA LEU A 139 11.19 15.45 -9.94
C LEU A 139 10.74 14.13 -10.59
N ARG A 140 10.56 14.14 -11.90
CA ARG A 140 10.14 12.96 -12.64
C ARG A 140 11.32 12.35 -13.38
N GLY A 141 11.39 11.03 -13.37
CA GLY A 141 12.51 10.27 -13.91
C GLY A 141 13.59 9.98 -12.89
N PRO A 142 14.54 9.09 -13.22
CA PRO A 142 15.52 8.59 -12.26
C PRO A 142 16.44 9.67 -11.71
N GLN A 143 16.53 9.76 -10.39
CA GLN A 143 17.37 10.70 -9.66
C GLN A 143 18.45 9.99 -8.83
N GLY A 144 18.96 8.87 -9.36
CA GLY A 144 19.87 7.97 -8.65
C GLY A 144 21.22 8.55 -8.26
N THR A 145 21.66 9.67 -8.84
CA THR A 145 22.94 10.31 -8.53
C THR A 145 22.84 11.16 -7.26
N LEU A 146 22.01 12.16 -7.23
CA LEU A 146 21.91 13.10 -6.10
C LEU A 146 21.05 12.59 -4.95
N PHE A 147 19.93 11.93 -5.25
CA PHE A 147 18.97 11.44 -4.24
C PHE A 147 19.20 9.96 -3.89
N GLY A 148 19.96 9.26 -4.68
CA GLY A 148 20.47 7.93 -4.38
C GLY A 148 19.50 6.79 -4.65
N ARG A 149 19.47 5.83 -3.72
CA ARG A 149 18.59 4.67 -3.82
C ARG A 149 17.11 5.08 -3.79
N ASN A 150 16.25 4.25 -4.35
CA ASN A 150 14.79 4.43 -4.28
C ASN A 150 14.24 5.63 -5.07
N ALA A 151 15.04 6.22 -5.94
CA ALA A 151 14.66 7.31 -6.82
C ALA A 151 14.62 6.85 -8.29
N THR A 152 14.04 5.66 -8.56
CA THR A 152 13.95 5.11 -9.93
C THR A 152 12.82 5.73 -10.72
N SER A 153 11.73 6.12 -10.10
CA SER A 153 10.61 6.82 -10.75
C SER A 153 10.75 8.34 -10.66
N GLY A 154 11.30 8.82 -9.56
CA GLY A 154 11.44 10.25 -9.27
C GLY A 154 11.60 10.53 -7.78
N VAL A 155 11.43 11.81 -7.45
CA VAL A 155 11.53 12.32 -6.07
C VAL A 155 10.36 13.25 -5.79
N VAL A 156 9.79 13.14 -4.60
CA VAL A 156 8.89 14.15 -4.02
C VAL A 156 9.60 14.76 -2.82
N ASN A 157 9.92 16.05 -2.90
CA ASN A 157 10.62 16.78 -1.85
C ASN A 157 9.67 17.83 -1.26
N VAL A 158 9.35 17.68 0.02
CA VAL A 158 8.49 18.60 0.77
C VAL A 158 9.38 19.57 1.53
N ILE A 159 9.26 20.85 1.22
CA ILE A 159 10.02 21.91 1.87
C ILE A 159 9.10 22.66 2.83
N THR A 160 9.45 22.65 4.10
CA THR A 160 8.71 23.35 5.16
C THR A 160 9.07 24.81 5.18
N ALA A 161 8.12 25.68 5.58
CA ALA A 161 8.40 27.08 5.80
C ALA A 161 9.43 27.23 6.92
N LYS A 162 10.49 27.97 6.64
CA LYS A 162 11.58 28.22 7.59
C LYS A 162 11.27 29.43 8.48
N PRO A 163 11.82 29.50 9.72
CA PRO A 163 11.72 30.68 10.55
C PRO A 163 12.34 31.90 9.86
N LYS A 164 11.65 33.05 9.92
CA LYS A 164 12.09 34.32 9.35
C LYS A 164 12.68 35.21 10.44
N LEU A 165 13.91 35.66 10.24
CA LEU A 165 14.62 36.55 11.13
C LEU A 165 13.98 37.94 11.08
N GLY A 166 13.99 38.64 12.21
CA GLY A 166 13.56 40.03 12.30
C GLY A 166 12.08 40.32 12.05
N THR A 167 11.28 39.31 11.69
CA THR A 167 9.89 39.49 11.30
C THR A 167 8.95 38.66 12.19
N PHE A 168 7.96 39.33 12.80
CA PHE A 168 6.85 38.63 13.44
C PHE A 168 5.77 38.31 12.40
N GLU A 169 5.35 37.07 12.31
CA GLU A 169 4.23 36.64 11.46
C GLU A 169 3.31 35.73 12.25
N ALA A 170 2.01 35.84 12.02
CA ALA A 170 1.04 34.88 12.52
C ALA A 170 -0.07 34.67 11.49
N ALA A 171 -0.54 33.44 11.37
CA ALA A 171 -1.67 33.13 10.53
C ALA A 171 -2.55 32.04 11.17
N ALA A 172 -3.84 32.12 10.92
CA ALA A 172 -4.78 31.09 11.33
C ALA A 172 -5.86 30.90 10.27
N GLU A 173 -6.28 29.66 10.06
CA GLU A 173 -7.40 29.27 9.19
C GLU A 173 -8.33 28.33 9.96
N ALA A 174 -9.63 28.52 9.82
CA ALA A 174 -10.66 27.60 10.25
C ALA A 174 -11.52 27.19 9.06
N GLU A 175 -11.76 25.91 8.89
CA GLU A 175 -12.56 25.32 7.81
C GLU A 175 -13.70 24.49 8.43
N TYR A 176 -14.91 24.63 7.90
CA TYR A 176 -16.05 23.78 8.22
C TYR A 176 -16.70 23.26 6.93
N GLY A 177 -16.99 21.97 6.88
CA GLY A 177 -17.53 21.35 5.68
C GLY A 177 -18.51 20.20 5.94
N ASN A 178 -18.97 19.59 4.87
CA ASN A 178 -19.82 18.42 4.97
C ASN A 178 -19.13 17.26 5.71
N TYR A 179 -19.91 16.30 6.21
CA TYR A 179 -19.50 15.25 7.15
C TYR A 179 -19.00 15.80 8.49
N ASP A 180 -19.58 16.90 8.93
CA ASP A 180 -19.19 17.62 10.16
C ASP A 180 -17.68 17.87 10.26
N SER A 181 -17.06 18.14 9.09
CA SER A 181 -15.63 18.33 8.97
C SER A 181 -15.19 19.66 9.57
N MET A 182 -14.41 19.62 10.61
CA MET A 182 -13.79 20.77 11.25
C MET A 182 -12.28 20.70 11.07
N LYS A 183 -11.67 21.74 10.51
CA LYS A 183 -10.23 21.85 10.38
C LYS A 183 -9.74 23.20 10.84
N GLY A 184 -8.64 23.20 11.57
CA GLY A 184 -7.93 24.41 11.99
C GLY A 184 -6.46 24.30 11.64
N LYS A 185 -5.91 25.38 11.11
CA LYS A 185 -4.45 25.55 10.91
C LYS A 185 -4.02 26.83 11.60
N ALA A 186 -2.84 26.84 12.18
CA ALA A 186 -2.26 28.04 12.74
C ALA A 186 -0.74 28.01 12.65
N MET A 187 -0.12 29.17 12.50
CA MET A 187 1.32 29.32 12.60
C MET A 187 1.67 30.65 13.28
N VAL A 188 2.82 30.69 13.95
CA VAL A 188 3.43 31.90 14.52
C VAL A 188 4.93 31.84 14.26
N ASN A 189 5.49 32.90 13.72
CA ASN A 189 6.93 33.16 13.58
C ASN A 189 7.35 34.25 14.56
N ILE A 190 8.29 33.94 15.43
CA ILE A 190 8.74 34.81 16.51
C ILE A 190 10.24 35.10 16.29
N PRO A 191 10.62 36.34 15.92
CA PRO A 191 12.03 36.71 15.88
C PRO A 191 12.59 36.82 17.30
N LEU A 192 13.80 36.30 17.50
CA LEU A 192 14.54 36.35 18.74
C LEU A 192 15.82 37.20 18.54
N GLY A 193 15.63 38.50 18.26
CA GLY A 193 16.68 39.38 17.79
C GLY A 193 16.92 39.24 16.27
N ASP A 194 18.09 39.68 15.81
CA ASP A 194 18.40 39.77 14.37
C ASP A 194 18.95 38.48 13.78
N THR A 195 19.41 37.56 14.63
CA THR A 195 20.10 36.34 14.21
C THR A 195 19.36 35.04 14.49
N MET A 196 18.25 35.10 15.22
CA MET A 196 17.48 33.90 15.59
C MET A 196 15.99 34.11 15.36
N ALA A 197 15.31 33.04 15.03
CA ALA A 197 13.86 33.01 14.98
C ALA A 197 13.32 31.61 15.33
N PHE A 198 12.14 31.58 15.87
CA PHE A 198 11.40 30.38 16.17
C PHE A 198 10.06 30.39 15.44
N ARG A 199 9.66 29.29 14.85
CA ARG A 199 8.37 29.12 14.17
C ARG A 199 7.65 27.91 14.71
N ILE A 200 6.38 28.07 15.08
CA ILE A 200 5.49 26.97 15.46
C ILE A 200 4.33 26.97 14.48
N ALA A 201 4.00 25.78 13.98
CA ALA A 201 2.82 25.57 13.16
C ALA A 201 2.08 24.32 13.59
N GLY A 202 0.76 24.30 13.39
CA GLY A 202 -0.07 23.14 13.70
C GLY A 202 -1.31 23.03 12.82
N ILE A 203 -1.81 21.81 12.72
CA ILE A 203 -3.07 21.47 12.07
C ILE A 203 -3.85 20.51 12.96
N TYR A 204 -5.16 20.67 12.98
CA TYR A 204 -6.14 19.76 13.55
C TYR A 204 -7.24 19.49 12.52
N LEU A 205 -7.63 18.23 12.33
CA LEU A 205 -8.75 17.82 11.50
C LEU A 205 -9.58 16.78 12.24
N ASN A 206 -10.85 17.04 12.38
CA ASN A 206 -11.85 16.09 12.80
C ASN A 206 -12.99 16.07 11.76
N ARG A 207 -13.38 14.88 11.32
CA ARG A 207 -14.40 14.69 10.27
C ARG A 207 -15.12 13.38 10.50
N ASP A 208 -16.45 13.40 10.43
CA ASP A 208 -17.28 12.20 10.45
C ASP A 208 -16.99 11.30 9.24
N GLY A 209 -17.24 10.01 9.42
CA GLY A 209 -17.11 9.01 8.37
C GLY A 209 -18.08 9.24 7.21
N TYR A 210 -17.59 9.04 6.01
CA TYR A 210 -18.41 9.16 4.81
C TYR A 210 -18.95 7.82 4.30
N THR A 211 -18.34 6.71 4.67
CA THR A 211 -18.81 5.37 4.29
C THR A 211 -19.88 4.90 5.29
N LYS A 212 -21.05 4.55 4.78
CA LYS A 212 -22.13 4.00 5.59
C LYS A 212 -21.91 2.51 5.83
N ASN A 213 -21.93 2.08 7.08
CA ASN A 213 -22.04 0.67 7.44
C ASN A 213 -23.52 0.33 7.64
N ALA A 214 -24.10 -0.42 6.71
CA ALA A 214 -25.52 -0.73 6.72
C ALA A 214 -25.89 -1.73 7.83
N PHE A 215 -24.99 -2.62 8.23
CA PHE A 215 -25.23 -3.62 9.28
C PHE A 215 -25.26 -2.99 10.67
N LEU A 216 -24.23 -2.23 11.02
CA LEU A 216 -24.11 -1.59 12.34
C LEU A 216 -24.88 -0.26 12.42
N ASN A 217 -25.42 0.25 11.28
CA ASN A 217 -26.01 1.57 11.16
C ASN A 217 -25.10 2.69 11.67
N THR A 218 -23.83 2.60 11.35
CA THR A 218 -22.79 3.57 11.70
C THR A 218 -22.14 4.14 10.45
N ARG A 219 -21.19 5.07 10.64
CA ARG A 219 -20.31 5.56 9.59
C ARG A 219 -18.89 5.23 9.95
N ILE A 220 -18.08 4.91 8.94
CA ILE A 220 -16.65 4.64 9.01
C ILE A 220 -15.91 5.52 7.98
N ASP A 221 -14.61 5.48 7.93
CA ASP A 221 -13.74 6.38 7.14
C ASP A 221 -13.81 7.84 7.63
N ASP A 222 -13.91 8.00 8.95
CA ASP A 222 -13.73 9.26 9.63
C ASP A 222 -12.24 9.69 9.65
N ARG A 223 -11.98 10.88 10.16
CA ARG A 223 -10.62 11.39 10.40
C ARG A 223 -10.57 12.09 11.75
N ASP A 224 -9.57 11.77 12.53
CA ASP A 224 -9.25 12.48 13.77
C ASP A 224 -7.71 12.55 13.89
N LEU A 225 -7.16 13.70 13.52
CA LEU A 225 -5.71 13.88 13.46
C LEU A 225 -5.27 15.28 13.91
N TYR A 226 -4.04 15.32 14.36
CA TYR A 226 -3.32 16.59 14.54
C TYR A 226 -1.84 16.44 14.23
N SER A 227 -1.24 17.55 13.84
CA SER A 227 0.20 17.66 13.70
C SER A 227 0.69 18.98 14.24
N VAL A 228 1.84 18.96 14.87
CA VAL A 228 2.52 20.16 15.39
C VAL A 228 3.97 20.12 14.95
N ARG A 229 4.47 21.27 14.47
CA ARG A 229 5.86 21.46 14.05
C ARG A 229 6.44 22.67 14.73
N GLY A 230 7.62 22.51 15.35
CA GLY A 230 8.48 23.58 15.84
C GLY A 230 9.75 23.65 15.00
N SER A 231 10.14 24.82 14.55
CA SER A 231 11.36 25.07 13.80
C SER A 231 12.13 26.21 14.44
N PHE A 232 13.45 26.10 14.43
CA PHE A 232 14.35 27.12 14.96
C PHE A 232 15.45 27.40 13.94
N ARG A 233 15.69 28.67 13.65
CA ARG A 233 16.79 29.13 12.81
C ARG A 233 17.73 30.00 13.63
N TRP A 234 19.02 29.80 13.42
CA TRP A 234 20.08 30.61 13.99
C TRP A 234 21.15 30.90 12.93
N GLU A 235 21.42 32.17 12.72
CA GLU A 235 22.50 32.68 11.85
C GLU A 235 23.57 33.37 12.75
N PRO A 236 24.50 32.59 13.31
CA PRO A 236 25.56 33.12 14.18
C PRO A 236 26.53 34.04 13.44
N SER A 237 26.61 33.93 12.14
CA SER A 237 27.37 34.78 11.24
C SER A 237 26.67 34.84 9.88
N PRO A 238 27.01 35.80 9.00
CA PRO A 238 26.45 35.87 7.64
C PRO A 238 26.73 34.64 6.79
N ASP A 239 27.77 33.89 7.16
CA ASP A 239 28.21 32.71 6.41
C ASP A 239 27.69 31.39 7.00
N THR A 240 26.99 31.41 8.14
CA THR A 240 26.55 30.21 8.86
C THR A 240 25.07 30.23 9.14
N THR A 241 24.36 29.20 8.71
CA THR A 241 22.95 28.98 9.04
C THR A 241 22.77 27.65 9.72
N ILE A 242 22.03 27.63 10.81
CA ILE A 242 21.65 26.42 11.57
C ILE A 242 20.12 26.36 11.63
N ASP A 243 19.55 25.31 11.06
CA ASP A 243 18.11 25.03 11.08
C ASP A 243 17.85 23.76 11.89
N LEU A 244 16.92 23.82 12.85
CA LEU A 244 16.43 22.69 13.62
C LEU A 244 14.92 22.55 13.44
N LEU A 245 14.43 21.33 13.35
CA LEU A 245 13.01 21.03 13.21
C LEU A 245 12.62 19.83 14.08
N ALA A 246 11.48 19.95 14.76
CA ALA A 246 10.80 18.85 15.43
C ALA A 246 9.33 18.83 14.99
N SER A 247 8.86 17.70 14.50
CA SER A 247 7.47 17.52 14.06
C SER A 247 6.88 16.26 14.68
N TYR A 248 5.66 16.38 15.18
CA TYR A 248 4.88 15.25 15.69
C TYR A 248 3.53 15.20 15.00
N PHE A 249 3.17 14.00 14.52
CA PHE A 249 1.88 13.68 13.89
C PHE A 249 1.18 12.58 14.68
N HIS A 250 -0.14 12.71 14.82
CA HIS A 250 -1.00 11.71 15.45
C HIS A 250 -2.33 11.61 14.74
N GLU A 251 -2.78 10.39 14.51
CA GLU A 251 -4.10 10.09 13.95
C GLU A 251 -4.69 8.85 14.63
N ARG A 252 -5.99 8.90 14.97
CA ARG A 252 -6.73 7.78 15.54
C ARG A 252 -8.19 7.84 15.11
N ASP A 253 -8.59 6.95 14.24
CA ASP A 253 -9.93 6.94 13.64
C ASP A 253 -10.42 5.53 13.27
N GLN A 254 -11.55 5.46 12.55
CA GLN A 254 -12.16 4.21 12.06
C GLN A 254 -12.01 4.08 10.54
N ARG A 255 -10.92 4.54 9.99
CA ARG A 255 -10.63 4.49 8.57
C ARG A 255 -10.31 3.06 8.14
N THR A 256 -10.87 2.67 6.99
CA THR A 256 -10.53 1.40 6.33
C THR A 256 -9.34 1.55 5.40
N ARG A 257 -8.63 0.45 5.17
CA ARG A 257 -7.56 0.38 4.17
C ARG A 257 -8.07 0.16 2.78
N ILE A 258 -9.25 -0.46 2.64
CA ILE A 258 -9.94 -0.72 1.38
C ILE A 258 -11.35 -0.13 1.43
N GLN A 259 -11.83 0.37 0.30
CA GLN A 259 -13.17 0.94 0.23
C GLN A 259 -14.25 -0.14 0.11
N LYS A 260 -14.03 -1.15 -0.75
CA LYS A 260 -15.02 -2.18 -1.04
C LYS A 260 -14.36 -3.42 -1.64
N GLN A 261 -15.02 -4.58 -1.48
CA GLN A 261 -14.69 -5.80 -2.21
C GLN A 261 -15.68 -6.05 -3.34
N LEU A 262 -15.16 -6.36 -4.53
CA LEU A 262 -15.94 -6.69 -5.70
C LEU A 262 -15.62 -8.12 -6.17
N CYS A 263 -16.63 -8.80 -6.72
CA CYS A 263 -16.52 -10.20 -7.14
C CYS A 263 -17.60 -10.54 -8.16
N GLN A 264 -17.23 -11.12 -9.28
CA GLN A 264 -18.14 -11.97 -10.03
C GLN A 264 -18.16 -13.33 -9.33
N ARG A 265 -19.21 -13.63 -8.58
CA ARG A 265 -19.33 -14.86 -7.79
C ARG A 265 -19.19 -16.10 -8.68
N ASP A 266 -18.40 -17.08 -8.23
CA ASP A 266 -18.38 -18.40 -8.85
C ASP A 266 -19.55 -19.26 -8.35
N PRO A 267 -20.57 -19.57 -9.20
CA PRO A 267 -21.71 -20.37 -8.80
C PRO A 267 -21.37 -21.86 -8.66
N THR A 268 -20.21 -22.32 -9.17
CA THR A 268 -19.80 -23.72 -9.05
C THR A 268 -19.33 -24.07 -7.64
N GLY A 269 -18.94 -23.05 -6.85
CA GLY A 269 -18.41 -23.21 -5.51
C GLY A 269 -16.92 -23.49 -5.44
N ILE A 270 -16.24 -23.81 -6.54
CA ILE A 270 -14.82 -24.22 -6.58
C ILE A 270 -13.87 -23.05 -6.37
N LEU A 271 -14.17 -21.92 -7.00
CA LEU A 271 -13.44 -20.69 -6.86
C LEU A 271 -14.27 -19.66 -6.08
N GLY A 272 -13.61 -18.67 -5.48
CA GLY A 272 -14.33 -17.58 -4.83
C GLY A 272 -14.98 -16.67 -5.84
N CYS A 273 -14.17 -16.12 -6.75
CA CYS A 273 -14.57 -15.21 -7.82
C CYS A 273 -14.08 -15.68 -9.18
N LEU A 274 -14.87 -15.37 -10.22
CA LEU A 274 -14.52 -15.57 -11.62
C LEU A 274 -13.71 -14.40 -12.19
N ASN A 275 -13.25 -14.49 -13.43
CA ASN A 275 -12.21 -13.65 -14.01
C ASN A 275 -12.67 -12.69 -15.11
N ASN A 276 -13.99 -12.52 -15.34
CA ASN A 276 -14.47 -11.70 -16.44
C ASN A 276 -14.78 -10.25 -16.05
N ARG A 277 -15.45 -10.02 -14.90
CA ARG A 277 -15.91 -8.68 -14.49
C ARG A 277 -15.86 -8.47 -12.98
N LEU A 278 -15.99 -7.22 -12.56
CA LEU A 278 -16.13 -6.81 -11.16
C LEU A 278 -17.61 -6.51 -10.89
N ASP A 279 -18.26 -7.38 -10.13
CA ASP A 279 -19.67 -7.23 -9.72
C ASP A 279 -19.76 -6.93 -8.21
N ASN A 280 -20.90 -6.42 -7.76
CA ASN A 280 -21.24 -6.27 -6.34
C ASN A 280 -21.77 -7.60 -5.73
N SER A 281 -21.25 -8.74 -6.14
CA SER A 281 -21.60 -10.04 -5.57
C SER A 281 -20.63 -10.41 -4.44
N PRO A 282 -21.09 -11.09 -3.37
CA PRO A 282 -20.19 -11.72 -2.43
C PRO A 282 -19.41 -12.84 -3.15
N PHE A 283 -18.18 -13.06 -2.75
CA PHE A 283 -17.43 -14.23 -3.24
C PHE A 283 -18.07 -15.52 -2.72
N ASN A 284 -17.75 -16.64 -3.36
CA ASN A 284 -18.15 -17.95 -2.87
C ASN A 284 -17.30 -18.33 -1.66
N ALA A 285 -17.90 -18.35 -0.47
CA ALA A 285 -17.19 -18.62 0.79
C ALA A 285 -16.66 -20.05 0.88
N ASN A 286 -17.31 -21.06 0.26
CA ASN A 286 -16.85 -22.45 0.32
C ASN A 286 -15.45 -22.67 -0.30
N ALA A 287 -15.01 -21.74 -1.17
CA ALA A 287 -13.66 -21.75 -1.75
C ALA A 287 -12.58 -21.22 -0.79
N THR A 288 -12.94 -20.70 0.37
CA THR A 288 -12.01 -20.10 1.32
C THR A 288 -11.39 -21.11 2.28
N PHE A 289 -10.25 -20.74 2.85
CA PHE A 289 -9.56 -21.54 3.85
C PHE A 289 -10.44 -21.83 5.08
N THR A 290 -11.15 -20.83 5.56
CA THR A 290 -12.02 -20.94 6.73
C THR A 290 -13.16 -21.94 6.51
N ALA A 291 -13.80 -21.90 5.36
CA ALA A 291 -14.88 -22.81 5.03
C ALA A 291 -14.36 -24.21 4.65
N ALA A 292 -13.27 -24.29 3.89
CA ALA A 292 -12.70 -25.59 3.50
C ALA A 292 -12.32 -26.43 4.72
N LEU A 293 -11.60 -25.86 5.67
CA LEU A 293 -11.16 -26.59 6.86
C LEU A 293 -12.27 -26.90 7.86
N THR A 294 -13.38 -26.17 7.86
CA THR A 294 -14.54 -26.43 8.72
C THR A 294 -15.63 -27.25 8.02
N SER A 295 -15.38 -27.67 6.78
CA SER A 295 -16.33 -28.46 6.00
C SER A 295 -16.41 -29.92 6.46
N ARG A 296 -17.55 -30.53 6.22
CA ARG A 296 -17.73 -31.97 6.47
C ARG A 296 -16.77 -32.83 5.65
N GLU A 297 -16.39 -32.38 4.45
CA GLU A 297 -15.46 -33.08 3.55
C GLU A 297 -14.04 -33.08 4.14
N PHE A 298 -13.57 -31.98 4.67
CA PHE A 298 -12.29 -31.91 5.37
C PHE A 298 -12.33 -32.74 6.67
N LEU A 299 -13.38 -32.58 7.48
CA LEU A 299 -13.50 -33.33 8.73
C LEU A 299 -13.57 -34.85 8.47
N ALA A 300 -14.21 -35.28 7.36
CA ALA A 300 -14.27 -36.69 6.99
C ALA A 300 -12.90 -37.27 6.73
N ILE A 301 -11.99 -36.58 6.00
CA ILE A 301 -10.62 -37.07 5.78
C ILE A 301 -9.79 -37.16 7.07
N ARG A 302 -10.23 -36.50 8.14
CA ARG A 302 -9.63 -36.58 9.48
C ARG A 302 -10.35 -37.56 10.40
N GLY A 303 -11.40 -38.25 9.91
CA GLY A 303 -12.18 -39.20 10.72
C GLY A 303 -13.07 -38.54 11.77
N ILE A 304 -13.37 -37.26 11.63
CA ILE A 304 -14.21 -36.49 12.58
C ILE A 304 -15.67 -36.55 12.09
N PRO A 305 -16.64 -36.79 13.02
CA PRO A 305 -18.04 -36.85 12.66
C PRO A 305 -18.55 -35.59 11.97
N ALA A 306 -19.31 -35.76 10.89
CA ALA A 306 -19.85 -34.66 10.07
C ALA A 306 -20.73 -33.69 10.86
N GLY A 307 -21.29 -34.06 12.00
CA GLY A 307 -22.07 -33.18 12.88
C GLY A 307 -21.29 -31.98 13.41
N PHE A 308 -19.96 -32.06 13.48
CA PHE A 308 -19.09 -30.95 13.87
C PHE A 308 -18.80 -29.96 12.71
N ALA A 309 -19.19 -30.24 11.48
CA ALA A 309 -18.92 -29.33 10.37
C ALA A 309 -19.76 -28.05 10.49
N LEU A 310 -19.13 -26.90 10.18
CA LEU A 310 -19.86 -25.64 10.05
C LEU A 310 -20.55 -25.53 8.67
N GLY A 311 -20.20 -26.38 7.71
CA GLY A 311 -20.80 -26.42 6.39
C GLY A 311 -20.32 -27.58 5.53
N SER A 312 -20.60 -27.51 4.22
CA SER A 312 -20.13 -28.45 3.20
C SER A 312 -19.62 -27.66 2.01
N LEU A 313 -18.52 -28.12 1.40
CA LEU A 313 -17.95 -27.50 0.19
C LEU A 313 -18.95 -27.43 -0.98
N TYR A 314 -19.94 -28.32 -0.96
CA TYR A 314 -20.97 -28.41 -2.01
C TYR A 314 -22.36 -27.94 -1.56
N GLY A 315 -22.43 -27.39 -0.34
CA GLY A 315 -23.65 -26.82 0.23
C GLY A 315 -23.80 -25.34 -0.02
N THR A 316 -24.88 -24.79 0.52
CA THR A 316 -25.06 -23.32 0.58
C THR A 316 -23.97 -22.72 1.43
N ASP A 317 -23.22 -21.77 0.91
CA ASP A 317 -22.21 -21.07 1.70
C ASP A 317 -22.80 -19.92 2.51
N ILE A 318 -21.99 -19.45 3.49
CA ILE A 318 -22.42 -18.44 4.46
C ILE A 318 -22.81 -17.09 3.82
N TYR A 319 -22.30 -16.78 2.60
CA TYR A 319 -22.58 -15.54 1.88
C TYR A 319 -23.60 -15.70 0.73
N ALA A 320 -24.14 -16.90 0.50
CA ALA A 320 -24.99 -17.19 -0.67
C ALA A 320 -26.18 -16.25 -0.82
N ASN A 321 -26.80 -15.88 0.30
CA ASN A 321 -28.03 -15.06 0.34
C ASN A 321 -27.79 -13.72 1.06
N THR A 322 -26.54 -13.24 1.09
CA THR A 322 -26.22 -11.92 1.64
C THR A 322 -26.22 -10.86 0.54
N THR A 323 -26.48 -9.63 0.92
CA THR A 323 -26.51 -8.50 -0.01
C THR A 323 -25.29 -7.62 0.20
N ILE A 324 -24.54 -7.39 -0.87
CA ILE A 324 -23.54 -6.34 -0.90
C ILE A 324 -24.19 -5.09 -1.47
N PRO A 325 -24.18 -3.95 -0.76
CA PRO A 325 -24.75 -2.71 -1.28
C PRO A 325 -24.14 -2.32 -2.62
N ASP A 326 -24.93 -1.85 -3.58
CA ASP A 326 -24.42 -1.43 -4.90
C ASP A 326 -23.60 -0.14 -4.82
N ASP A 327 -23.96 0.75 -3.91
CA ASP A 327 -23.21 2.00 -3.69
C ASP A 327 -21.80 1.73 -3.19
N ALA A 328 -20.80 2.32 -3.84
CA ALA A 328 -19.39 2.16 -3.51
C ALA A 328 -18.99 2.69 -2.11
N ARG A 329 -19.83 3.55 -1.53
CA ARG A 329 -19.64 4.17 -0.20
C ARG A 329 -20.57 3.59 0.85
N THR A 330 -21.11 2.42 0.59
CA THR A 330 -21.87 1.65 1.56
C THR A 330 -21.30 0.25 1.67
N VAL A 331 -20.99 -0.17 2.89
CA VAL A 331 -20.48 -1.50 3.23
C VAL A 331 -21.44 -2.19 4.19
N ASN A 332 -21.28 -3.51 4.33
CA ASN A 332 -22.10 -4.32 5.22
C ASN A 332 -21.17 -5.19 6.07
N THR A 333 -20.71 -4.67 7.20
CA THR A 333 -19.73 -5.34 8.07
C THR A 333 -20.16 -5.33 9.53
N ALA A 334 -19.89 -6.44 10.23
CA ALA A 334 -20.09 -6.57 11.67
C ALA A 334 -18.90 -6.08 12.51
N TYR A 335 -17.81 -5.73 11.86
CA TYR A 335 -16.57 -5.31 12.52
C TYR A 335 -16.34 -3.81 12.35
N THR A 336 -16.09 -3.11 13.44
CA THR A 336 -15.70 -1.69 13.40
C THR A 336 -14.21 -1.58 13.18
N PRO A 337 -13.74 -0.95 12.09
CA PRO A 337 -12.32 -0.79 11.82
C PRO A 337 -11.65 0.14 12.84
N SER A 338 -10.36 0.01 12.96
CA SER A 338 -9.51 0.92 13.74
C SER A 338 -8.26 1.27 12.96
N TYR A 339 -7.86 2.51 13.06
CA TYR A 339 -6.62 3.01 12.47
C TYR A 339 -5.92 3.93 13.46
N PHE A 340 -4.66 3.67 13.69
CA PHE A 340 -3.80 4.47 14.54
C PHE A 340 -2.46 4.69 13.85
N THR A 341 -1.98 5.93 13.82
CA THR A 341 -0.60 6.21 13.44
C THR A 341 -0.04 7.37 14.24
N SER A 342 1.23 7.30 14.56
CA SER A 342 1.97 8.42 15.12
C SER A 342 3.37 8.48 14.54
N GLU A 343 3.86 9.70 14.35
CA GLU A 343 5.18 9.95 13.81
C GLU A 343 5.87 11.07 14.55
N LEU A 344 7.13 10.86 14.86
CA LEU A 344 8.07 11.88 15.36
C LEU A 344 9.18 12.02 14.34
N THR A 345 9.41 13.24 13.87
CA THR A 345 10.55 13.59 13.01
C THR A 345 11.36 14.69 13.68
N LEU A 346 12.66 14.47 13.80
CA LEU A 346 13.65 15.45 14.25
C LEU A 346 14.65 15.67 13.13
N GLN A 347 14.96 16.90 12.81
CA GLN A 347 15.90 17.25 11.74
C GLN A 347 16.81 18.40 12.18
N GLY A 348 18.07 18.34 11.78
CA GLY A 348 19.04 19.42 11.96
C GLY A 348 19.86 19.61 10.70
N GLN A 349 20.09 20.85 10.30
CA GLN A 349 20.90 21.23 9.17
C GLN A 349 21.83 22.36 9.57
N ILE A 350 23.09 22.26 9.16
CA ILE A 350 24.10 23.32 9.29
C ILE A 350 24.64 23.58 7.89
N GLU A 351 24.65 24.83 7.50
CA GLU A 351 25.26 25.30 6.26
C GLU A 351 26.32 26.37 6.60
N HIS A 352 27.49 26.26 5.98
CA HIS A 352 28.57 27.23 6.15
C HIS A 352 29.26 27.49 4.82
N ASN A 353 29.43 28.79 4.51
CA ASN A 353 30.08 29.27 3.29
C ASN A 353 31.53 29.69 3.58
N PHE A 354 32.48 28.99 2.96
CA PHE A 354 33.92 29.30 3.02
C PHE A 354 34.36 30.14 1.80
N GLY A 355 33.59 31.15 1.41
CA GLY A 355 33.78 31.87 0.16
C GLY A 355 33.24 31.08 -1.03
N PRO A 356 34.06 30.59 -1.98
CA PRO A 356 33.54 29.86 -3.15
C PRO A 356 33.24 28.40 -2.88
N ILE A 357 33.26 27.96 -1.63
CA ILE A 357 32.90 26.59 -1.23
C ILE A 357 31.85 26.66 -0.14
N SER A 358 30.76 25.94 -0.31
CA SER A 358 29.70 25.78 0.69
C SER A 358 29.70 24.33 1.21
N LEU A 359 29.59 24.19 2.52
CA LEU A 359 29.45 22.90 3.22
C LEU A 359 28.08 22.85 3.88
N GLN A 360 27.31 21.83 3.54
CA GLN A 360 26.05 21.50 4.21
C GLN A 360 26.20 20.16 4.94
N VAL A 361 25.80 20.12 6.20
CA VAL A 361 25.67 18.89 6.99
C VAL A 361 24.24 18.79 7.49
N SER A 362 23.57 17.71 7.20
CA SER A 362 22.21 17.47 7.69
C SER A 362 22.10 16.12 8.40
N GLY A 363 21.11 16.01 9.27
CA GLY A 363 20.79 14.80 9.99
C GLY A 363 19.32 14.73 10.33
N GLN A 364 18.74 13.54 10.21
CA GLN A 364 17.34 13.31 10.49
C GLN A 364 17.16 12.05 11.32
N TYR A 365 16.22 12.09 12.24
CA TYR A 365 15.68 10.95 12.98
C TYR A 365 14.17 10.89 12.79
N GLN A 366 13.65 9.71 12.45
CA GLN A 366 12.23 9.46 12.31
C GLN A 366 11.83 8.24 13.15
N LYS A 367 10.68 8.31 13.81
CA LYS A 367 10.06 7.17 14.49
C LYS A 367 8.58 7.11 14.14
N VAL A 368 8.15 5.95 13.63
CA VAL A 368 6.77 5.73 13.17
C VAL A 368 6.15 4.54 13.88
N LYS A 369 4.91 4.71 14.30
CA LYS A 369 4.04 3.62 14.76
C LYS A 369 2.78 3.63 13.92
N LEU A 370 2.36 2.45 13.49
CA LEU A 370 1.10 2.23 12.80
C LEU A 370 0.45 0.97 13.32
N ASP A 371 -0.88 1.02 13.48
CA ASP A 371 -1.72 -0.12 13.85
C ASP A 371 -3.10 0.07 13.19
N ALA A 372 -3.51 -0.87 12.36
CA ALA A 372 -4.77 -0.80 11.64
C ALA A 372 -5.45 -2.17 11.62
N SER A 373 -6.77 -2.19 11.85
CA SER A 373 -7.58 -3.41 11.83
C SER A 373 -8.90 -3.15 11.12
N GLN A 374 -9.37 -4.13 10.35
CA GLN A 374 -10.63 -4.05 9.62
C GLN A 374 -11.25 -5.43 9.38
N ASP A 375 -12.50 -5.46 8.95
CA ASP A 375 -13.14 -6.67 8.46
C ASP A 375 -12.39 -7.20 7.23
N TYR A 376 -12.06 -8.48 7.26
CA TYR A 376 -11.31 -9.11 6.18
C TYR A 376 -12.17 -9.44 4.96
N ASN A 377 -13.45 -9.75 5.20
CA ASN A 377 -14.40 -10.17 4.15
C ASN A 377 -15.33 -9.05 3.69
N SER A 378 -15.43 -7.96 4.45
CA SER A 378 -16.32 -6.82 4.19
C SER A 378 -17.77 -7.24 3.93
N ASN A 379 -18.22 -8.31 4.58
CA ASN A 379 -19.56 -8.86 4.44
C ASN A 379 -19.98 -9.63 5.69
N VAL A 380 -21.29 -9.63 5.98
CA VAL A 380 -21.89 -10.36 7.12
C VAL A 380 -22.49 -11.66 6.63
N GLY A 381 -22.02 -12.77 7.15
CA GLY A 381 -22.46 -14.10 6.79
C GLY A 381 -23.76 -14.54 7.50
N ASN A 382 -24.44 -15.52 6.94
CA ASN A 382 -25.60 -16.16 7.57
C ASN A 382 -25.16 -17.21 8.61
N ARG A 383 -25.01 -16.79 9.86
CA ARG A 383 -24.56 -17.71 10.93
C ARG A 383 -25.52 -18.89 11.19
N ALA A 384 -26.77 -18.84 10.72
CA ALA A 384 -27.70 -19.96 10.91
C ALA A 384 -27.20 -21.25 10.25
N LEU A 385 -26.33 -21.14 9.24
CA LEU A 385 -25.70 -22.30 8.61
C LEU A 385 -24.71 -23.02 9.56
N TYR A 386 -24.25 -22.37 10.62
CA TYR A 386 -23.39 -23.00 11.62
C TYR A 386 -24.15 -23.70 12.75
N ALA A 387 -25.48 -23.61 12.78
CA ALA A 387 -26.29 -24.09 13.90
C ALA A 387 -26.03 -25.56 14.28
N THR A 388 -25.91 -26.44 13.29
CA THR A 388 -25.65 -27.87 13.51
C THR A 388 -24.29 -28.10 14.18
N GLY A 389 -23.22 -27.47 13.66
CA GLY A 389 -21.86 -27.60 14.20
C GLY A 389 -21.77 -27.07 15.64
N LEU A 390 -22.35 -25.87 15.87
CA LEU A 390 -22.36 -25.26 17.21
C LEU A 390 -23.18 -26.07 18.22
N ALA A 391 -24.34 -26.61 17.81
CA ALA A 391 -25.13 -27.47 18.65
C ALA A 391 -24.43 -28.80 18.98
N THR A 392 -23.72 -29.37 18.00
CA THR A 392 -22.94 -30.61 18.20
C THR A 392 -21.77 -30.36 19.14
N LEU A 393 -21.06 -29.24 19.01
CA LEU A 393 -20.02 -28.84 19.94
C LEU A 393 -20.57 -28.73 21.37
N GLN A 394 -21.70 -28.04 21.55
CA GLN A 394 -22.34 -27.89 22.87
C GLN A 394 -22.77 -29.24 23.46
N ALA A 395 -23.31 -30.13 22.62
CA ALA A 395 -23.69 -31.47 23.04
C ALA A 395 -22.48 -32.31 23.49
N ALA A 396 -21.37 -32.22 22.75
CA ALA A 396 -20.13 -32.89 23.13
C ALA A 396 -19.55 -32.32 24.42
N ALA A 397 -19.59 -31.00 24.61
CA ALA A 397 -19.23 -30.36 25.89
C ALA A 397 -20.08 -30.80 27.06
N ASN A 398 -21.35 -31.12 26.81
CA ASN A 398 -22.31 -31.65 27.80
C ASN A 398 -22.28 -33.18 27.98
N GLY A 399 -21.31 -33.87 27.34
CA GLY A 399 -21.09 -35.30 27.56
C GLY A 399 -21.71 -36.23 26.51
N ALA A 400 -22.26 -35.75 25.42
CA ALA A 400 -22.88 -36.59 24.36
C ALA A 400 -21.91 -37.58 23.70
N LEU A 401 -20.59 -37.33 23.73
CA LEU A 401 -19.55 -38.26 23.27
C LEU A 401 -19.00 -39.17 24.38
N GLY A 402 -19.52 -39.07 25.60
CA GLY A 402 -19.06 -39.82 26.78
C GLY A 402 -17.99 -39.10 27.60
N ALA A 403 -17.76 -39.61 28.82
CA ALA A 403 -16.90 -39.01 29.84
C ALA A 403 -15.44 -38.79 29.38
N ALA A 404 -14.95 -39.60 28.46
CA ALA A 404 -13.60 -39.47 27.92
C ALA A 404 -13.39 -38.21 27.10
N PHE A 405 -14.43 -37.64 26.47
CA PHE A 405 -14.35 -36.48 25.60
C PHE A 405 -14.76 -35.18 26.29
N THR A 406 -15.66 -35.24 27.26
CA THR A 406 -16.23 -34.06 27.92
C THR A 406 -15.17 -33.09 28.47
N PRO A 407 -14.08 -33.53 29.16
CA PRO A 407 -13.06 -32.60 29.67
C PRO A 407 -12.35 -31.77 28.60
N TYR A 408 -12.32 -32.23 27.36
CA TYR A 408 -11.67 -31.55 26.26
C TYR A 408 -12.62 -30.64 25.48
N PHE A 409 -13.91 -31.02 25.34
CA PHE A 409 -14.88 -30.20 24.61
C PHE A 409 -15.50 -29.09 25.46
N ALA A 410 -15.63 -29.29 26.76
CA ALA A 410 -16.22 -28.28 27.65
C ALA A 410 -15.46 -26.97 27.69
N PRO A 411 -14.10 -26.94 27.79
CA PRO A 411 -13.35 -25.69 27.70
C PRO A 411 -13.43 -25.02 26.32
N VAL A 412 -13.52 -25.82 25.25
CA VAL A 412 -13.68 -25.28 23.89
C VAL A 412 -15.00 -24.54 23.75
N ALA A 413 -16.11 -25.17 24.12
CA ALA A 413 -17.44 -24.55 24.10
C ALA A 413 -17.50 -23.29 24.98
N ALA A 414 -16.94 -23.36 26.20
CA ALA A 414 -16.89 -22.24 27.11
C ALA A 414 -16.11 -21.04 26.57
N ALA A 415 -15.05 -21.28 25.77
CA ALA A 415 -14.25 -20.24 25.18
C ALA A 415 -14.91 -19.56 23.93
N ILE A 416 -15.45 -20.36 23.00
CA ILE A 416 -15.90 -19.85 21.72
C ILE A 416 -17.40 -19.60 21.59
N ILE A 417 -18.22 -20.28 22.42
CA ILE A 417 -19.69 -20.11 22.54
C ILE A 417 -20.12 -20.00 24.00
N PRO A 418 -19.61 -19.05 24.80
CA PRO A 418 -19.82 -19.00 26.25
C PRO A 418 -21.28 -18.93 26.65
N ASN A 419 -22.15 -18.42 25.80
CA ASN A 419 -23.60 -18.31 26.01
C ASN A 419 -24.39 -19.34 25.21
N GLY A 420 -23.76 -20.48 24.85
CA GLY A 420 -24.35 -21.56 24.07
C GLY A 420 -24.40 -21.29 22.55
N PRO A 421 -24.93 -22.23 21.75
CA PRO A 421 -24.84 -22.24 20.30
C PRO A 421 -25.65 -21.12 19.64
N THR A 422 -26.61 -20.51 20.31
CA THR A 422 -27.37 -19.35 19.82
C THR A 422 -26.88 -18.02 20.38
N GLY A 423 -25.97 -18.04 21.36
CA GLY A 423 -25.35 -16.86 21.94
C GLY A 423 -24.25 -16.26 21.11
N GLN A 424 -23.41 -15.43 21.72
CA GLN A 424 -22.29 -14.79 21.02
C GLN A 424 -21.24 -15.81 20.60
N LEU A 425 -20.57 -15.51 19.47
CA LEU A 425 -19.40 -16.20 18.95
C LEU A 425 -18.15 -15.41 19.30
N CYS A 426 -17.20 -16.03 19.97
CA CYS A 426 -15.97 -15.38 20.39
C CYS A 426 -14.83 -15.77 19.45
N THR A 427 -14.16 -14.76 18.88
CA THR A 427 -13.03 -14.88 17.97
C THR A 427 -11.77 -14.37 18.66
N SER A 428 -10.67 -15.07 18.50
CA SER A 428 -9.39 -14.71 19.06
C SER A 428 -8.93 -13.33 18.63
N LEU A 429 -8.41 -12.55 19.57
CA LEU A 429 -7.52 -11.43 19.27
C LEU A 429 -6.09 -11.96 19.18
N ALA A 430 -5.28 -11.38 18.29
CA ALA A 430 -3.89 -11.78 18.19
C ALA A 430 -3.09 -11.30 19.41
N GLU A 431 -2.22 -12.18 19.88
CA GLU A 431 -1.32 -11.95 20.99
C GLU A 431 -0.02 -12.76 20.81
N GLU A 432 1.00 -12.46 21.59
CA GLU A 432 2.30 -13.12 21.47
C GLU A 432 2.28 -14.59 21.91
N THR A 433 1.44 -14.95 22.88
CA THR A 433 1.32 -16.35 23.32
C THR A 433 0.57 -17.20 22.31
N GLY A 434 -0.25 -16.57 21.42
CA GLY A 434 -1.05 -17.23 20.40
C GLY A 434 -2.15 -18.14 20.95
N GLN A 435 -2.52 -18.02 22.20
CA GLN A 435 -3.64 -18.80 22.78
C GLN A 435 -5.00 -18.20 22.44
N GLY A 436 -5.03 -16.87 22.15
CA GLY A 436 -6.23 -16.17 21.71
C GLY A 436 -7.43 -16.41 22.61
N VAL A 437 -8.55 -16.84 22.03
CA VAL A 437 -9.80 -17.11 22.74
C VAL A 437 -9.64 -18.15 23.84
N TYR A 438 -8.77 -19.13 23.65
CA TYR A 438 -8.51 -20.17 24.65
C TYR A 438 -7.65 -19.69 25.83
N GLY A 439 -6.96 -18.57 25.66
CA GLY A 439 -6.26 -17.83 26.71
C GLY A 439 -7.07 -16.67 27.30
N GLY A 440 -8.32 -16.49 26.86
CA GLY A 440 -9.21 -15.40 27.30
C GLY A 440 -9.03 -14.09 26.54
N ASN A 441 -8.21 -14.08 25.49
CA ASN A 441 -7.99 -12.89 24.65
C ASN A 441 -8.85 -12.95 23.37
N SER A 442 -10.07 -12.41 23.45
CA SER A 442 -11.06 -12.55 22.39
C SER A 442 -11.97 -11.33 22.26
N ILE A 443 -12.62 -11.26 21.09
CA ILE A 443 -13.76 -10.39 20.81
C ILE A 443 -14.99 -11.26 20.52
N CYS A 444 -16.12 -10.97 21.17
CA CYS A 444 -17.35 -11.70 20.97
C CYS A 444 -18.39 -10.85 20.21
N SER A 445 -19.11 -11.48 19.30
CA SER A 445 -20.12 -10.84 18.45
C SER A 445 -21.27 -11.82 18.19
N ASP A 446 -22.45 -11.28 17.87
CA ASP A 446 -23.58 -12.08 17.39
C ASP A 446 -23.33 -12.65 15.99
N GLN A 447 -22.27 -12.21 15.32
CA GLN A 447 -21.84 -12.68 13.99
C GLN A 447 -20.49 -13.40 14.07
N SER A 448 -20.25 -14.28 13.10
CA SER A 448 -18.93 -14.87 12.88
C SER A 448 -17.98 -13.80 12.34
N LEU A 449 -17.03 -13.37 13.15
CA LEU A 449 -16.08 -12.37 12.75
C LEU A 449 -14.89 -13.00 12.02
N GLN A 450 -14.41 -12.28 11.01
CA GLN A 450 -13.13 -12.50 10.38
C GLN A 450 -12.50 -11.13 10.11
N PHE A 451 -11.42 -10.82 10.77
CA PHE A 451 -10.77 -9.52 10.67
C PHE A 451 -9.26 -9.66 10.55
N ASP A 452 -8.64 -8.66 9.98
CA ASP A 452 -7.20 -8.57 9.93
C ASP A 452 -6.66 -7.43 10.80
N ARG A 453 -5.38 -7.48 11.06
CA ARG A 453 -4.62 -6.39 11.63
C ARG A 453 -3.28 -6.27 10.94
N SER A 454 -2.89 -5.03 10.67
CA SER A 454 -1.56 -4.68 10.15
C SER A 454 -0.92 -3.67 11.09
N ASN A 455 0.24 -3.98 11.62
CA ASN A 455 1.00 -3.04 12.42
C ASN A 455 2.41 -2.84 11.86
N GLN A 456 3.05 -1.74 12.23
CA GLN A 456 4.43 -1.47 11.90
C GLN A 456 5.01 -0.46 12.90
N TYR A 457 6.13 -0.84 13.53
CA TYR A 457 6.89 0.03 14.41
C TYR A 457 8.32 0.12 13.89
N ASN A 458 8.73 1.30 13.48
CA ASN A 458 10.05 1.51 12.91
C ASN A 458 10.70 2.82 13.41
N SER A 459 12.00 2.87 13.27
CA SER A 459 12.80 4.07 13.44
C SER A 459 13.91 4.11 12.40
N SER A 460 14.29 5.30 12.00
CA SER A 460 15.42 5.52 11.09
C SER A 460 16.20 6.76 11.48
N TRP A 461 17.45 6.78 11.11
CA TRP A 461 18.23 8.00 11.11
C TRP A 461 19.12 8.05 9.88
N SER A 462 19.42 9.26 9.44
CA SER A 462 20.36 9.53 8.35
C SER A 462 21.23 10.72 8.69
N ALA A 463 22.42 10.74 8.11
CA ALA A 463 23.30 11.89 8.12
C ALA A 463 23.89 12.06 6.72
N GLU A 464 23.86 13.27 6.21
CA GLU A 464 24.35 13.63 4.88
C GLU A 464 25.30 14.81 4.98
N THR A 465 26.32 14.80 4.14
CA THR A 465 27.26 15.93 3.99
C THR A 465 27.40 16.22 2.53
N ILE A 466 27.25 17.49 2.14
CA ILE A 466 27.37 17.97 0.77
C ILE A 466 28.37 19.15 0.76
N LEU A 467 29.30 19.11 -0.16
CA LEU A 467 30.27 20.15 -0.44
C LEU A 467 30.04 20.62 -1.87
N THR A 468 29.79 21.90 -2.06
CA THR A 468 29.60 22.52 -3.37
C THR A 468 30.62 23.63 -3.60
N SER A 469 31.05 23.78 -4.86
CA SER A 469 31.87 24.92 -5.28
C SER A 469 31.07 25.93 -6.10
N ASP A 470 31.45 27.19 -6.01
CA ASP A 470 30.94 28.29 -6.81
C ASP A 470 32.15 29.15 -7.26
N PHE A 471 32.93 28.58 -8.19
CA PHE A 471 34.10 29.24 -8.74
C PHE A 471 33.73 30.07 -9.97
N ASP A 472 34.41 31.20 -10.19
CA ASP A 472 34.22 32.06 -11.37
C ASP A 472 34.67 31.41 -12.68
N GLY A 473 35.24 30.20 -12.65
CA GLY A 473 35.76 29.52 -13.86
C GLY A 473 34.72 28.58 -14.50
N PRO A 474 35.07 27.94 -15.61
CA PRO A 474 34.14 27.05 -16.34
C PRO A 474 33.87 25.71 -15.62
N PHE A 475 34.45 25.48 -14.48
CA PHE A 475 34.33 24.21 -13.76
C PHE A 475 33.88 24.43 -12.32
N ASN A 476 32.80 23.74 -11.97
CA ASN A 476 32.29 23.63 -10.61
C ASN A 476 32.01 22.15 -10.26
N PHE A 477 31.86 21.86 -8.99
CA PHE A 477 31.60 20.51 -8.52
C PHE A 477 30.63 20.46 -7.32
N LEU A 478 30.02 19.31 -7.13
CA LEU A 478 29.30 18.90 -5.93
C LEU A 478 29.86 17.54 -5.52
N LEU A 479 30.21 17.39 -4.22
CA LEU A 479 30.61 16.11 -3.62
C LEU A 479 29.74 15.84 -2.41
N GLY A 480 29.32 14.60 -2.23
CA GLY A 480 28.49 14.28 -1.06
C GLY A 480 28.62 12.84 -0.60
N GLY A 481 28.24 12.65 0.65
CA GLY A 481 28.16 11.34 1.30
C GLY A 481 26.97 11.25 2.24
N ILE A 482 26.27 10.12 2.21
CA ILE A 482 25.15 9.84 3.10
C ILE A 482 25.33 8.48 3.77
N TYR A 483 24.95 8.41 5.03
CA TYR A 483 24.73 7.16 5.75
C TYR A 483 23.32 7.12 6.31
N ALA A 484 22.68 5.95 6.26
CA ALA A 484 21.34 5.75 6.80
C ALA A 484 21.22 4.38 7.48
N ASP A 485 20.51 4.34 8.60
CA ASP A 485 20.15 3.15 9.35
C ASP A 485 18.66 3.14 9.62
N TYR A 486 17.95 2.17 9.05
CA TYR A 486 16.53 1.93 9.28
C TYR A 486 16.37 0.65 10.08
N LYS A 487 15.57 0.70 11.12
CA LYS A 487 15.23 -0.43 11.97
C LYS A 487 13.71 -0.53 12.09
N LEU A 488 13.22 -1.71 11.76
CA LEU A 488 11.87 -2.11 12.04
C LEU A 488 11.92 -3.12 13.19
N THR A 489 11.21 -2.83 14.26
CA THR A 489 11.18 -3.66 15.48
C THR A 489 9.96 -4.55 15.55
N GLU A 490 8.93 -4.23 14.79
CA GLU A 490 7.73 -5.02 14.65
C GLU A 490 7.00 -4.64 13.36
N ASN A 491 6.68 -5.64 12.57
CA ASN A 491 5.70 -5.55 11.50
C ASN A 491 4.98 -6.89 11.43
N SER A 492 3.68 -6.86 11.61
CA SER A 492 2.87 -8.04 11.46
C SER A 492 1.63 -7.74 10.63
N TYR A 493 1.27 -8.71 9.81
CA TYR A 493 -0.02 -8.80 9.18
C TYR A 493 -0.61 -10.15 9.53
N TYR A 494 -1.79 -10.16 10.14
CA TYR A 494 -2.46 -11.40 10.52
C TYR A 494 -3.96 -11.30 10.32
N VAL A 495 -4.57 -12.47 10.21
CA VAL A 495 -6.01 -12.64 10.06
C VAL A 495 -6.49 -13.58 11.15
N ASN A 496 -7.53 -13.17 11.87
CA ASN A 496 -8.26 -13.98 12.83
C ASN A 496 -9.65 -14.29 12.28
N ALA A 497 -10.16 -15.48 12.59
CA ALA A 497 -11.47 -15.89 12.12
C ALA A 497 -12.10 -16.89 13.08
N PHE A 498 -13.37 -16.68 13.43
CA PHE A 498 -14.15 -17.60 14.27
C PHE A 498 -14.12 -19.04 13.77
N PRO A 499 -14.30 -19.35 12.45
CA PRO A 499 -14.29 -20.73 12.00
C PRO A 499 -12.96 -21.45 12.25
N ILE A 500 -11.83 -20.71 12.30
CA ILE A 500 -10.53 -21.30 12.61
C ILE A 500 -10.40 -21.58 14.09
N ASP A 501 -10.84 -20.68 14.96
CA ASP A 501 -10.89 -20.94 16.41
C ASP A 501 -11.77 -22.13 16.72
N TYR A 502 -12.93 -22.23 16.06
CA TYR A 502 -13.81 -23.39 16.15
C TYR A 502 -13.11 -24.69 15.74
N LEU A 503 -12.50 -24.71 14.56
CA LEU A 503 -11.79 -25.87 14.03
C LEU A 503 -10.65 -26.31 14.94
N THR A 504 -9.83 -25.39 15.41
CA THR A 504 -8.67 -25.68 16.26
C THR A 504 -9.12 -26.29 17.59
N GLY A 505 -10.21 -25.80 18.15
CA GLY A 505 -10.81 -26.37 19.34
C GLY A 505 -11.34 -27.79 19.12
N VAL A 506 -12.09 -28.01 18.05
CA VAL A 506 -12.65 -29.33 17.70
C VAL A 506 -11.54 -30.33 17.41
N LEU A 507 -10.57 -29.99 16.54
CA LEU A 507 -9.43 -30.87 16.23
C LEU A 507 -8.61 -31.17 17.50
N GLY A 508 -8.34 -30.12 18.28
CA GLY A 508 -7.60 -30.24 19.53
C GLY A 508 -8.26 -31.18 20.51
N ALA A 509 -9.56 -31.01 20.71
CA ALA A 509 -10.33 -31.87 21.65
C ALA A 509 -10.35 -33.33 21.18
N PHE A 510 -10.57 -33.59 19.89
CA PHE A 510 -10.51 -34.98 19.38
C PHE A 510 -9.13 -35.60 19.50
N THR A 511 -8.09 -34.88 19.13
CA THR A 511 -6.72 -35.40 19.18
C THR A 511 -6.30 -35.66 20.63
N ALA A 512 -6.62 -34.74 21.53
CA ALA A 512 -6.33 -34.93 22.95
C ALA A 512 -7.06 -36.12 23.55
N ALA A 513 -8.35 -36.29 23.25
CA ALA A 513 -9.16 -37.38 23.76
C ALA A 513 -8.75 -38.76 23.21
N THR A 514 -8.22 -38.83 21.99
CA THR A 514 -7.85 -40.07 21.31
C THR A 514 -6.37 -40.42 21.42
N ASN A 515 -5.52 -39.51 21.85
CA ASN A 515 -4.10 -39.75 22.03
C ASN A 515 -3.77 -40.06 23.49
N PRO A 516 -3.43 -41.33 23.84
CA PRO A 516 -3.09 -41.72 25.23
C PRO A 516 -1.91 -40.90 25.80
N ALA A 517 -1.01 -40.42 24.96
CA ALA A 517 0.12 -39.56 25.35
C ALA A 517 -0.30 -38.18 25.88
N SER A 518 -1.51 -37.73 25.53
CA SER A 518 -2.06 -36.44 25.99
C SER A 518 -2.77 -36.56 27.35
N ALA A 519 -2.98 -37.76 27.83
CA ALA A 519 -3.84 -38.04 29.02
C ALA A 519 -3.22 -37.69 30.40
N GLY A 520 -1.98 -37.20 30.43
CA GLY A 520 -1.26 -37.00 31.70
C GLY A 520 -0.90 -35.56 32.07
N GLY A 521 -1.30 -34.55 31.28
CA GLY A 521 -0.94 -33.14 31.51
C GLY A 521 -2.14 -32.19 31.49
N PRO A 522 -1.98 -30.95 31.98
CA PRO A 522 -2.98 -29.92 31.76
C PRO A 522 -3.08 -29.70 30.27
N LEU A 523 -4.21 -30.06 29.68
CA LEU A 523 -4.44 -29.93 28.24
C LEU A 523 -4.97 -28.54 27.96
N PRO A 524 -4.30 -27.76 27.15
CA PRO A 524 -4.94 -26.65 26.52
C PRO A 524 -6.06 -27.18 25.61
N PRO A 525 -7.19 -26.51 25.53
CA PRO A 525 -8.33 -26.96 24.73
C PRO A 525 -8.11 -26.91 23.22
N SER A 526 -6.96 -26.43 22.76
CA SER A 526 -6.67 -26.24 21.36
C SER A 526 -5.24 -26.64 21.01
N PHE A 527 -5.01 -27.21 19.83
CA PHE A 527 -3.69 -27.47 19.25
C PHE A 527 -3.17 -26.30 18.43
N LEU A 528 -4.09 -25.54 17.89
CA LEU A 528 -3.78 -24.45 17.02
C LEU A 528 -4.11 -23.16 17.75
N GLY A 529 -3.15 -22.31 17.84
CA GLY A 529 -3.39 -20.94 18.25
C GLY A 529 -3.88 -20.09 17.10
N THR A 530 -4.08 -18.85 17.41
CA THR A 530 -4.50 -17.81 16.50
C THR A 530 -3.38 -16.78 16.38
N PRO A 531 -3.24 -16.05 15.29
CA PRO A 531 -4.08 -15.97 14.11
C PRO A 531 -3.95 -17.20 13.19
N PHE A 532 -4.93 -17.41 12.33
CA PHE A 532 -4.82 -18.51 11.37
C PHE A 532 -3.84 -18.20 10.23
N PHE A 533 -3.59 -16.93 9.96
CA PHE A 533 -2.54 -16.48 9.07
C PHE A 533 -1.71 -15.41 9.74
N ARG A 534 -0.42 -15.52 9.64
CA ARG A 534 0.53 -14.55 10.16
C ARG A 534 1.71 -14.39 9.21
N ASN A 535 1.97 -13.15 8.84
CA ASN A 535 3.22 -12.75 8.20
C ASN A 535 3.88 -11.71 9.09
N ASN A 536 4.93 -12.11 9.80
CA ASN A 536 5.57 -11.31 10.82
C ASN A 536 7.03 -11.06 10.46
N THR A 537 7.43 -9.81 10.60
CA THR A 537 8.85 -9.41 10.61
C THR A 537 9.19 -8.98 12.03
N ASP A 538 9.88 -9.86 12.76
CA ASP A 538 10.27 -9.61 14.14
C ASP A 538 11.36 -8.53 14.21
N SER A 539 12.23 -8.48 13.21
CA SER A 539 13.21 -7.42 13.04
C SER A 539 13.62 -7.24 11.58
N LEU A 540 13.84 -6.01 11.16
CA LEU A 540 14.51 -5.66 9.92
C LEU A 540 15.49 -4.54 10.19
N SER A 541 16.73 -4.71 9.72
CA SER A 541 17.75 -3.67 9.71
C SER A 541 18.20 -3.44 8.27
N ILE A 542 18.14 -2.17 7.84
CA ILE A 542 18.66 -1.72 6.55
C ILE A 542 19.74 -0.68 6.84
N LYS A 543 20.99 -1.01 6.47
CA LYS A 543 22.10 -0.06 6.54
C LYS A 543 22.54 0.29 5.13
N SER A 544 22.56 1.56 4.84
CA SER A 544 22.87 2.10 3.51
C SER A 544 23.91 3.19 3.61
N TYR A 545 24.85 3.23 2.69
CA TYR A 545 25.69 4.39 2.46
C TYR A 545 25.86 4.68 0.98
N GLY A 546 25.99 5.94 0.65
CA GLY A 546 26.21 6.42 -0.71
C GLY A 546 27.30 7.49 -0.73
N LEU A 547 28.20 7.38 -1.71
CA LEU A 547 29.19 8.42 -2.03
C LEU A 547 28.90 8.90 -3.43
N PHE A 548 28.78 10.22 -3.63
CA PHE A 548 28.39 10.79 -4.92
C PHE A 548 29.14 12.09 -5.21
N GLY A 549 29.18 12.40 -6.49
CA GLY A 549 29.71 13.67 -6.94
C GLY A 549 29.27 14.00 -8.34
N GLU A 550 29.21 15.27 -8.61
CA GLU A 550 28.92 15.86 -9.92
C GLU A 550 29.98 16.88 -10.29
N ALA A 551 30.26 16.95 -11.56
CA ALA A 551 31.11 17.95 -12.20
C ALA A 551 30.26 18.76 -13.16
N TYR A 552 30.38 20.07 -13.08
CA TYR A 552 29.68 21.05 -13.93
C TYR A 552 30.71 21.72 -14.81
N PHE A 553 30.49 21.67 -16.12
CA PHE A 553 31.37 22.22 -17.13
C PHE A 553 30.60 23.22 -17.99
N GLU A 554 30.88 24.49 -17.86
CA GLU A 554 30.32 25.58 -18.65
C GLU A 554 31.29 25.91 -19.83
N PHE A 555 30.98 25.40 -21.00
CA PHE A 555 31.79 25.69 -22.21
C PHE A 555 31.69 27.14 -22.63
N ASN A 556 30.56 27.75 -22.35
CA ASN A 556 30.25 29.16 -22.52
C ASN A 556 28.94 29.47 -21.78
N ASP A 557 28.48 30.72 -21.76
CA ASP A 557 27.29 31.19 -21.05
C ASP A 557 25.98 30.46 -21.47
N ARG A 558 26.00 29.63 -22.52
CA ARG A 558 24.83 28.95 -23.08
C ARG A 558 24.90 27.43 -23.04
N LEU A 559 26.08 26.86 -22.99
CA LEU A 559 26.27 25.41 -23.10
C LEU A 559 26.97 24.88 -21.87
N LYS A 560 26.24 24.03 -21.12
CA LYS A 560 26.74 23.40 -19.90
C LYS A 560 26.64 21.87 -20.01
N LEU A 561 27.64 21.17 -19.50
CA LEU A 561 27.65 19.72 -19.32
C LEU A 561 27.71 19.39 -17.82
N THR A 562 26.76 18.63 -17.36
CA THR A 562 26.79 18.02 -16.01
C THR A 562 27.07 16.54 -16.13
N ALA A 563 28.05 16.03 -15.36
CA ALA A 563 28.37 14.62 -15.28
C ALA A 563 28.47 14.18 -13.82
N GLY A 564 27.71 13.17 -13.44
CA GLY A 564 27.65 12.72 -12.05
C GLY A 564 27.74 11.21 -11.91
N LEU A 565 28.33 10.77 -10.80
CA LEU A 565 28.43 9.36 -10.42
C LEU A 565 28.09 9.19 -8.94
N ARG A 566 27.51 8.03 -8.61
CA ARG A 566 27.26 7.61 -7.22
C ARG A 566 27.49 6.13 -7.04
N TYR A 567 28.19 5.80 -5.98
CA TYR A 567 28.29 4.45 -5.46
C TYR A 567 27.31 4.24 -4.32
N ASN A 568 26.50 3.18 -4.40
CA ASN A 568 25.53 2.79 -3.39
C ASN A 568 25.90 1.43 -2.80
N ASN A 569 25.74 1.27 -1.49
CA ASN A 569 25.90 0.03 -0.77
C ASN A 569 24.74 -0.15 0.21
N ASP A 570 23.99 -1.24 0.07
CA ASP A 570 22.83 -1.56 0.89
C ASP A 570 22.98 -2.95 1.50
N LYS A 571 22.83 -3.05 2.81
CA LYS A 571 22.75 -4.31 3.54
C LYS A 571 21.39 -4.41 4.23
N LYS A 572 20.66 -5.48 3.93
CA LYS A 572 19.39 -5.80 4.57
C LYS A 572 19.53 -7.08 5.37
N SER A 573 19.08 -7.07 6.62
CA SER A 573 19.03 -8.23 7.50
C SER A 573 17.65 -8.31 8.12
N VAL A 574 17.00 -9.46 8.01
CA VAL A 574 15.64 -9.67 8.45
C VAL A 574 15.53 -10.95 9.26
N THR A 575 14.73 -10.90 10.33
CA THR A 575 14.20 -12.08 11.02
C THR A 575 12.69 -12.06 10.82
N ALA A 576 12.17 -13.07 10.16
CA ALA A 576 10.76 -13.13 9.78
C ALA A 576 10.19 -14.53 9.95
N ARG A 577 8.87 -14.58 10.12
CA ARG A 577 8.08 -15.82 10.13
C ARG A 577 6.80 -15.63 9.33
N SER A 578 6.38 -16.68 8.64
CA SER A 578 5.10 -16.73 7.95
C SER A 578 4.45 -18.07 8.27
N THR A 579 3.30 -18.03 8.94
CA THR A 579 2.57 -19.22 9.34
C THR A 579 1.14 -19.16 8.85
N LEU A 580 0.60 -20.29 8.46
CA LEU A 580 -0.80 -20.44 8.12
C LEU A 580 -1.67 -20.59 9.38
N ALA A 581 -1.12 -21.28 10.38
CA ALA A 581 -1.71 -21.35 11.70
C ALA A 581 -0.60 -21.41 12.73
N SER A 582 -0.77 -20.75 13.87
CA SER A 582 0.18 -20.78 14.96
C SER A 582 -0.09 -21.97 15.85
N PHE A 583 0.96 -22.73 16.17
CA PHE A 583 0.89 -23.86 17.09
C PHE A 583 1.46 -23.48 18.44
N LEU A 584 0.73 -23.72 19.48
CA LEU A 584 1.17 -23.40 20.83
C LEU A 584 1.02 -24.56 21.78
N VAL A 585 0.40 -25.61 21.34
CA VAL A 585 0.05 -26.71 22.20
C VAL A 585 1.01 -27.86 21.96
N PRO A 586 1.65 -28.38 23.02
CA PRO A 586 2.43 -29.59 22.93
C PRO A 586 1.55 -30.73 22.41
N HIS A 587 1.99 -31.39 21.34
CA HIS A 587 1.32 -32.52 20.74
C HIS A 587 1.87 -33.86 21.24
N SER A 588 3.03 -33.86 21.90
CA SER A 588 3.71 -35.03 22.42
C SER A 588 3.94 -34.92 23.92
N LEU A 589 4.32 -36.05 24.54
CA LEU A 589 4.75 -36.08 25.92
C LEU A 589 5.99 -35.23 26.20
N THR A 590 6.77 -34.91 25.19
CA THR A 590 7.98 -34.09 25.30
C THR A 590 7.68 -32.60 25.40
N GLY A 591 6.45 -32.19 25.17
CA GLY A 591 6.09 -30.78 25.13
C GLY A 591 6.55 -30.07 23.85
N ASP A 592 7.03 -30.80 22.86
CA ASP A 592 7.49 -30.26 21.61
C ASP A 592 6.32 -29.87 20.69
N ILE A 593 6.12 -28.57 20.51
CA ILE A 593 5.05 -28.03 19.65
C ILE A 593 5.26 -28.42 18.19
N PHE A 594 6.49 -28.69 17.78
CA PHE A 594 6.83 -29.09 16.40
C PHE A 594 6.54 -30.57 16.11
N ALA A 595 6.25 -31.37 17.13
CA ALA A 595 5.76 -32.72 16.95
C ALA A 595 4.30 -32.79 16.49
N SER A 596 3.60 -31.66 16.43
CA SER A 596 2.22 -31.59 15.91
C SER A 596 2.17 -32.05 14.45
N PRO A 597 1.19 -32.92 14.06
CA PRO A 597 1.04 -33.36 12.66
C PRO A 597 0.69 -32.22 11.69
N PHE A 598 0.33 -31.04 12.22
CA PHE A 598 -0.01 -29.87 11.39
C PHE A 598 1.20 -29.00 11.09
N VAL A 599 2.29 -29.06 11.86
CA VAL A 599 3.46 -28.22 11.65
C VAL A 599 4.05 -28.40 10.26
N GLY A 600 4.28 -29.61 9.83
CA GLY A 600 4.84 -29.91 8.50
C GLY A 600 3.95 -29.47 7.32
N SER A 601 2.66 -29.20 7.58
CA SER A 601 1.72 -28.70 6.54
C SER A 601 1.68 -27.18 6.45
N PHE A 602 2.13 -26.48 7.49
CA PHE A 602 1.92 -25.04 7.63
C PHE A 602 3.20 -24.25 7.84
N ASP A 603 4.34 -24.89 7.93
CA ASP A 603 5.61 -24.26 8.19
C ASP A 603 6.42 -24.01 6.91
N ALA A 604 7.23 -22.96 6.98
CA ALA A 604 7.93 -22.42 5.82
C ALA A 604 9.32 -23.01 5.57
N ASP A 605 9.91 -23.76 6.49
CA ASP A 605 11.30 -24.26 6.34
C ASP A 605 11.48 -25.73 6.76
N PRO A 606 11.28 -26.67 5.85
CA PRO A 606 11.48 -28.10 6.14
C PRO A 606 12.97 -28.47 6.35
N GLY A 607 13.90 -27.56 5.98
CA GLY A 607 15.34 -27.79 6.07
C GLY A 607 15.90 -27.58 7.47
N THR A 608 15.16 -26.95 8.38
CA THR A 608 15.62 -26.58 9.71
C THR A 608 14.70 -27.14 10.81
N PRO A 609 14.85 -28.41 11.22
CA PRO A 609 14.01 -29.00 12.24
C PRO A 609 14.03 -28.20 13.54
N GLY A 610 12.85 -27.91 14.09
CA GLY A 610 12.66 -27.21 15.36
C GLY A 610 12.69 -25.70 15.31
N ASN A 611 13.07 -25.08 14.18
CA ASN A 611 13.10 -23.61 13.97
C ASN A 611 12.39 -23.21 12.66
N GLN A 612 11.44 -23.96 12.29
CA GLN A 612 10.79 -23.87 10.97
C GLN A 612 10.00 -22.60 10.78
N ILE A 613 9.53 -21.96 11.87
CA ILE A 613 8.64 -20.80 11.85
C ILE A 613 9.41 -19.50 11.68
N ILE A 614 10.66 -19.40 12.16
CA ILE A 614 11.46 -18.18 12.20
C ILE A 614 12.68 -18.33 11.32
N GLN A 615 12.86 -17.42 10.36
CA GLN A 615 14.01 -17.39 9.48
C GLN A 615 14.76 -16.07 9.56
N ALA A 616 16.09 -16.16 9.75
CA ALA A 616 16.98 -15.02 9.71
C ALA A 616 17.79 -15.05 8.40
N ARG A 617 17.70 -13.96 7.63
CA ARG A 617 18.37 -13.84 6.33
C ARG A 617 19.04 -12.49 6.18
N SER A 618 20.10 -12.43 5.37
CA SER A 618 20.81 -11.18 5.06
C SER A 618 21.25 -11.15 3.61
N VAL A 619 21.10 -10.00 2.98
CA VAL A 619 21.55 -9.72 1.61
C VAL A 619 22.31 -8.42 1.55
N LYS A 620 23.22 -8.31 0.58
CA LYS A 620 23.99 -7.10 0.33
C LYS A 620 24.00 -6.79 -1.16
N PHE A 621 23.77 -5.52 -1.49
CA PHE A 621 23.75 -5.02 -2.85
C PHE A 621 24.67 -3.82 -3.00
N ASN A 622 25.41 -3.78 -4.11
CA ASN A 622 26.27 -2.66 -4.48
C ASN A 622 25.93 -2.25 -5.90
N LYS A 623 25.78 -0.95 -6.14
CA LYS A 623 25.47 -0.43 -7.48
C LYS A 623 26.12 0.94 -7.71
N LEU A 624 26.58 1.10 -8.93
CA LEU A 624 27.02 2.39 -9.46
C LEU A 624 25.84 2.98 -10.27
N THR A 625 25.45 4.21 -9.95
CA THR A 625 24.53 5.03 -10.70
C THR A 625 25.20 6.29 -11.20
N GLY A 626 24.63 6.98 -12.15
CA GLY A 626 25.20 8.20 -12.67
C GLY A 626 24.28 8.91 -13.64
N ARG A 627 24.62 10.15 -13.98
CA ARG A 627 23.91 10.92 -14.98
C ARG A 627 24.88 11.75 -15.83
N ALA A 628 24.43 12.07 -17.04
CA ALA A 628 25.05 13.07 -17.88
C ALA A 628 23.94 13.95 -18.48
N VAL A 629 24.07 15.25 -18.36
CA VAL A 629 23.11 16.23 -18.86
C VAL A 629 23.85 17.27 -19.67
N LEU A 630 23.41 17.46 -20.91
CA LEU A 630 23.84 18.56 -21.75
C LEU A 630 22.67 19.54 -21.86
N ASP A 631 22.86 20.76 -21.44
CA ASP A 631 21.87 21.81 -21.54
C ASP A 631 22.37 22.98 -22.39
N PHE A 632 21.45 23.59 -23.11
CA PHE A 632 21.74 24.67 -24.04
C PHE A 632 20.68 25.77 -23.94
N LYS A 633 21.08 26.94 -23.46
CA LYS A 633 20.26 28.16 -23.45
C LYS A 633 20.18 28.73 -24.85
N VAL A 634 19.07 28.52 -25.53
CA VAL A 634 18.80 29.13 -26.86
C VAL A 634 18.69 30.64 -26.73
N THR A 635 17.97 31.07 -25.70
CA THR A 635 17.90 32.45 -25.19
C THR A 635 17.93 32.38 -23.66
N ASP A 636 17.92 33.52 -22.99
CA ASP A 636 17.85 33.56 -21.50
C ASP A 636 16.55 32.94 -20.93
N ASP A 637 15.48 32.92 -21.76
CA ASP A 637 14.15 32.42 -21.41
C ASP A 637 13.84 31.03 -21.99
N ASN A 638 14.75 30.43 -22.78
CA ASN A 638 14.50 29.17 -23.49
C ASN A 638 15.68 28.22 -23.36
N LEU A 639 15.45 27.12 -22.69
CA LEU A 639 16.39 26.05 -22.40
C LEU A 639 16.03 24.78 -23.18
N LEU A 640 17.01 24.19 -23.87
CA LEU A 640 16.95 22.82 -24.38
C LEU A 640 17.88 21.94 -23.57
N TYR A 641 17.49 20.68 -23.32
CA TYR A 641 18.39 19.73 -22.68
C TYR A 641 18.23 18.31 -23.24
N ALA A 642 19.31 17.55 -23.11
CA ALA A 642 19.33 16.12 -23.35
C ALA A 642 20.03 15.44 -22.16
N SER A 643 19.48 14.37 -21.65
CA SER A 643 20.03 13.70 -20.51
C SER A 643 20.02 12.18 -20.63
N TYR A 644 21.00 11.56 -19.98
CA TYR A 644 21.03 10.17 -19.62
C TYR A 644 21.11 10.07 -18.10
N SER A 645 20.29 9.22 -17.50
CA SER A 645 20.34 8.96 -16.07
C SER A 645 20.12 7.49 -15.76
N ARG A 646 20.80 7.00 -14.73
CA ARG A 646 20.66 5.64 -14.22
C ARG A 646 20.11 5.66 -12.80
N GLY A 647 18.95 5.05 -12.61
CA GLY A 647 18.32 4.83 -11.32
C GLY A 647 18.58 3.42 -10.78
N TYR A 648 18.45 3.28 -9.48
CA TYR A 648 18.66 2.03 -8.75
C TYR A 648 17.68 1.92 -7.58
N LYS A 649 17.08 0.73 -7.44
CA LYS A 649 16.35 0.33 -6.23
C LYS A 649 16.94 -1.00 -5.74
N SER A 650 17.22 -1.12 -4.44
CA SER A 650 17.89 -2.32 -3.94
C SER A 650 16.96 -3.53 -4.01
N GLY A 651 17.55 -4.72 -4.12
CA GLY A 651 16.83 -5.98 -3.98
C GLY A 651 16.33 -6.19 -2.56
N GLY A 652 15.67 -7.31 -2.33
CA GLY A 652 15.13 -7.65 -1.03
C GLY A 652 15.10 -9.14 -0.78
N ILE A 653 14.46 -9.51 0.32
CA ILE A 653 14.32 -10.88 0.80
C ILE A 653 12.85 -11.22 0.76
N ASN A 654 12.50 -12.32 0.12
CA ASN A 654 11.13 -12.83 0.13
C ASN A 654 10.79 -13.37 1.53
N PRO A 655 9.54 -13.18 2.00
CA PRO A 655 9.07 -13.81 3.23
C PRO A 655 9.22 -15.34 3.16
N PRO A 656 9.41 -16.00 4.29
CA PRO A 656 9.40 -17.46 4.35
C PRO A 656 8.05 -18.00 3.86
N LEU A 657 8.09 -19.05 3.03
CA LEU A 657 6.88 -19.73 2.53
C LEU A 657 6.91 -21.20 2.89
N GLN A 658 5.73 -21.81 2.85
CA GLN A 658 5.60 -23.25 3.01
C GLN A 658 6.40 -24.01 1.93
N PRO A 659 6.90 -25.19 2.25
CA PRO A 659 7.79 -25.97 1.36
C PRO A 659 7.24 -26.32 -0.01
N ILE A 660 5.92 -26.43 -0.12
CA ILE A 660 5.23 -26.72 -1.39
C ILE A 660 5.35 -25.60 -2.43
N PHE A 661 5.78 -24.41 -1.99
CA PHE A 661 5.95 -23.24 -2.86
C PHE A 661 7.45 -22.98 -3.07
N SER A 662 7.95 -23.33 -4.24
CA SER A 662 9.33 -22.97 -4.61
C SER A 662 9.41 -21.50 -4.95
N VAL A 663 9.98 -20.70 -4.07
CA VAL A 663 10.22 -19.25 -4.29
C VAL A 663 11.68 -18.93 -4.02
N PRO A 664 12.28 -18.00 -4.79
CA PRO A 664 13.62 -17.51 -4.51
C PRO A 664 13.68 -16.87 -3.12
N GLU A 665 14.74 -17.11 -2.38
CA GLU A 665 14.92 -16.48 -1.06
C GLU A 665 15.05 -14.96 -1.13
N SER A 666 15.57 -14.45 -2.24
CA SER A 666 15.77 -13.03 -2.49
C SER A 666 15.43 -12.68 -3.93
N PHE A 667 15.16 -11.41 -4.17
CA PHE A 667 14.94 -10.85 -5.48
C PHE A 667 16.00 -9.80 -5.81
N LYS A 668 16.25 -9.61 -7.11
CA LYS A 668 17.32 -8.75 -7.60
C LYS A 668 17.01 -7.26 -7.44
N PRO A 669 18.07 -6.41 -7.38
CA PRO A 669 17.93 -4.98 -7.53
C PRO A 669 17.35 -4.60 -8.89
N GLU A 670 16.55 -3.53 -8.92
CA GLU A 670 16.10 -2.89 -10.15
C GLU A 670 17.12 -1.89 -10.65
N GLN A 671 17.16 -1.74 -11.97
CA GLN A 671 17.93 -0.70 -12.64
C GLN A 671 17.12 -0.11 -13.78
N VAL A 672 17.13 1.20 -13.89
CA VAL A 672 16.52 1.91 -15.01
C VAL A 672 17.58 2.77 -15.70
N ASP A 673 17.71 2.60 -17.00
CA ASP A 673 18.48 3.47 -17.88
C ASP A 673 17.51 4.38 -18.62
N ALA A 674 17.57 5.67 -18.37
CA ALA A 674 16.66 6.69 -18.87
C ALA A 674 17.34 7.65 -19.81
N PHE A 675 16.73 7.88 -20.96
CA PHE A 675 17.10 8.90 -21.95
C PHE A 675 15.96 9.91 -22.03
N GLU A 676 16.29 11.19 -21.93
CA GLU A 676 15.32 12.26 -21.92
C GLU A 676 15.81 13.44 -22.76
N ILE A 677 14.90 14.04 -23.50
CA ILE A 677 15.09 15.33 -24.15
C ILE A 677 13.97 16.26 -23.72
N GLY A 678 14.28 17.52 -23.45
CA GLY A 678 13.26 18.46 -23.03
C GLY A 678 13.57 19.91 -23.43
N SER A 679 12.53 20.70 -23.28
CA SER A 679 12.58 22.14 -23.54
C SER A 679 11.80 22.86 -22.46
N LYS A 680 12.37 23.93 -21.92
CA LYS A 680 11.71 24.83 -20.98
C LYS A 680 11.70 26.24 -21.58
N ASN A 681 10.51 26.80 -21.67
CA ASN A 681 10.32 28.02 -22.44
C ASN A 681 9.42 28.99 -21.69
N THR A 682 9.82 30.25 -21.68
CA THR A 682 9.05 31.40 -21.24
C THR A 682 8.93 32.37 -22.39
N PHE A 683 7.71 32.72 -22.75
CA PHE A 683 7.42 33.63 -23.88
C PHE A 683 6.60 34.81 -23.36
N GLY A 684 6.79 35.97 -24.02
CA GLY A 684 5.98 37.17 -23.79
C GLY A 684 6.10 37.69 -22.35
N ASN A 685 7.30 37.74 -21.80
CA ASN A 685 7.59 38.19 -20.43
C ASN A 685 6.75 37.42 -19.36
N GLY A 686 6.62 36.10 -19.52
CA GLY A 686 5.87 35.26 -18.58
C GLY A 686 4.39 35.03 -18.94
N ALA A 687 3.91 35.59 -20.05
CA ALA A 687 2.54 35.37 -20.52
C ALA A 687 2.27 33.91 -20.91
N LEU A 688 3.30 33.18 -21.36
CA LEU A 688 3.23 31.73 -21.61
C LEU A 688 4.49 31.06 -21.12
N THR A 689 4.33 30.13 -20.20
CA THR A 689 5.35 29.14 -19.85
C THR A 689 4.96 27.81 -20.46
N LEU A 690 5.88 27.16 -21.21
CA LEU A 690 5.63 25.89 -21.88
C LEU A 690 6.83 24.97 -21.74
N ASN A 691 6.66 23.88 -21.02
CA ASN A 691 7.67 22.86 -20.82
C ASN A 691 7.28 21.57 -21.53
N LEU A 692 8.20 21.02 -22.31
CA LEU A 692 8.01 19.81 -23.09
C LEU A 692 9.09 18.81 -22.71
N THR A 693 8.71 17.55 -22.52
CA THR A 693 9.67 16.49 -22.23
C THR A 693 9.28 15.22 -22.96
N ALA A 694 10.23 14.56 -23.62
CA ALA A 694 10.07 13.23 -24.18
C ALA A 694 11.12 12.29 -23.57
N PHE A 695 10.72 11.05 -23.29
CA PHE A 695 11.58 10.10 -22.59
C PHE A 695 11.45 8.68 -23.14
N TYR A 696 12.55 7.92 -22.99
CA TYR A 696 12.61 6.47 -23.21
C TYR A 696 13.41 5.80 -22.11
N TYR A 697 12.82 4.78 -21.47
CA TYR A 697 13.43 4.04 -20.37
C TYR A 697 13.57 2.56 -20.71
N LYS A 698 14.74 2.03 -20.47
CA LYS A 698 15.03 0.61 -20.39
C LYS A 698 15.04 0.20 -18.93
N TYR A 699 13.99 -0.49 -18.51
CA TYR A 699 13.84 -0.97 -17.13
C TYR A 699 14.25 -2.43 -17.05
N LYS A 700 15.28 -2.70 -16.25
CA LYS A 700 15.81 -4.03 -16.05
C LYS A 700 15.52 -4.51 -14.63
N ASP A 701 15.09 -5.77 -14.53
CA ASP A 701 14.81 -6.45 -13.26
C ASP A 701 13.79 -5.68 -12.38
N LEU A 702 12.76 -5.04 -12.98
CA LEU A 702 11.64 -4.42 -12.24
C LEU A 702 11.05 -5.44 -11.26
N GLN A 703 10.92 -5.06 -9.99
CA GLN A 703 10.39 -5.91 -8.93
C GLN A 703 8.87 -5.97 -9.00
N LEU A 704 8.34 -7.16 -9.07
CA LEU A 704 6.93 -7.45 -9.22
C LEU A 704 6.48 -8.43 -8.14
N SER A 705 5.43 -8.10 -7.41
CA SER A 705 4.81 -9.01 -6.44
C SER A 705 3.62 -9.75 -7.02
N LYS A 706 3.48 -10.98 -6.58
CA LYS A 706 2.23 -11.75 -6.65
C LYS A 706 1.94 -12.36 -5.28
N ILE A 707 0.68 -12.57 -4.97
CA ILE A 707 0.31 -13.24 -3.73
C ILE A 707 0.25 -14.75 -3.97
N VAL A 708 1.05 -15.47 -3.22
CA VAL A 708 1.12 -16.94 -3.23
C VAL A 708 0.99 -17.40 -1.79
N ALA A 709 0.07 -18.31 -1.50
CA ALA A 709 -0.16 -18.83 -0.16
C ALA A 709 -0.24 -17.72 0.91
N ARG A 710 -1.02 -16.68 0.64
CA ARG A 710 -1.30 -15.49 1.49
C ARG A 710 -0.08 -14.57 1.72
N THR A 711 1.02 -14.84 1.06
CA THR A 711 2.25 -14.05 1.21
C THR A 711 2.65 -13.42 -0.11
N ALA A 712 3.26 -12.24 -0.06
CA ALA A 712 3.82 -11.59 -1.22
C ALA A 712 5.13 -12.25 -1.64
N VAL A 713 5.17 -12.77 -2.86
CA VAL A 713 6.39 -13.28 -3.49
C VAL A 713 6.85 -12.31 -4.55
N ASN A 714 8.08 -11.87 -4.43
CA ASN A 714 8.66 -10.92 -5.35
C ASN A 714 9.57 -11.62 -6.36
N ASP A 715 9.43 -11.22 -7.62
CA ASP A 715 10.21 -11.67 -8.77
C ASP A 715 10.60 -10.44 -9.60
N ASN A 716 11.41 -10.65 -10.63
CA ASN A 716 11.91 -9.58 -11.48
C ASN A 716 11.44 -9.75 -12.93
N VAL A 717 11.16 -8.64 -13.61
CA VAL A 717 10.77 -8.58 -15.02
C VAL A 717 11.36 -7.32 -15.68
N SER A 718 11.70 -7.40 -16.97
CA SER A 718 12.19 -6.23 -17.72
C SER A 718 11.07 -5.57 -18.50
N ALA A 719 11.12 -4.25 -18.63
CA ALA A 719 10.10 -3.44 -19.33
C ALA A 719 10.72 -2.31 -20.14
N ASP A 720 10.04 -1.93 -21.23
CA ASP A 720 10.30 -0.69 -21.97
C ASP A 720 9.19 0.32 -21.65
N ILE A 721 9.59 1.58 -21.44
CA ILE A 721 8.69 2.67 -21.10
C ILE A 721 9.06 3.88 -21.96
N TYR A 722 8.09 4.50 -22.60
CA TYR A 722 8.32 5.76 -23.34
C TYR A 722 7.08 6.64 -23.34
N GLY A 723 7.29 7.91 -23.52
CA GLY A 723 6.20 8.86 -23.53
C GLY A 723 6.67 10.30 -23.69
N PHE A 724 5.71 11.20 -23.58
CA PHE A 724 5.98 12.61 -23.53
C PHE A 724 5.04 13.35 -22.58
N GLU A 725 5.48 14.51 -22.13
CA GLU A 725 4.80 15.38 -21.17
C GLU A 725 4.79 16.81 -21.67
N VAL A 726 3.67 17.49 -21.45
CA VAL A 726 3.47 18.90 -21.74
C VAL A 726 2.94 19.56 -20.48
N GLU A 727 3.61 20.61 -20.02
CA GLU A 727 3.15 21.48 -18.93
C GLU A 727 3.13 22.91 -19.44
N GLY A 728 2.00 23.57 -19.27
CA GLY A 728 1.80 24.93 -19.72
C GLY A 728 1.12 25.79 -18.66
N MET A 729 1.54 27.05 -18.61
CA MET A 729 0.84 28.10 -17.87
C MET A 729 0.67 29.30 -18.80
N VAL A 730 -0.58 29.73 -18.95
CA VAL A 730 -0.95 30.84 -19.83
C VAL A 730 -1.54 31.96 -18.99
N ARG A 731 -1.04 33.16 -19.17
CA ARG A 731 -1.47 34.40 -18.53
C ARG A 731 -1.73 35.46 -19.61
N PRO A 732 -2.93 35.49 -20.18
CA PRO A 732 -3.29 36.46 -21.21
C PRO A 732 -3.17 37.91 -20.72
N ASP A 733 -3.44 38.10 -19.43
CA ASP A 733 -3.22 39.31 -18.65
C ASP A 733 -2.99 38.91 -17.14
N PRO A 734 -2.64 39.84 -16.26
CA PRO A 734 -2.32 39.56 -14.85
C PRO A 734 -3.45 38.88 -14.07
N ASP A 735 -4.70 39.06 -14.47
CA ASP A 735 -5.87 38.54 -13.75
C ASP A 735 -6.20 37.10 -14.10
N TRP A 736 -5.68 36.57 -15.21
CA TRP A 736 -5.95 35.21 -15.67
C TRP A 736 -4.76 34.28 -15.44
N VAL A 737 -5.04 33.12 -14.86
CA VAL A 737 -4.09 32.02 -14.79
C VAL A 737 -4.73 30.75 -15.32
N ILE A 738 -4.17 30.20 -16.39
CA ILE A 738 -4.63 28.94 -16.99
C ILE A 738 -3.46 27.93 -16.92
N ASN A 739 -3.65 26.86 -16.15
CA ASN A 739 -2.69 25.77 -16.06
C ASN A 739 -3.13 24.61 -16.95
N LEU A 740 -2.21 24.02 -17.70
CA LEU A 740 -2.47 22.91 -18.60
C LEU A 740 -1.42 21.82 -18.37
N GLY A 741 -1.86 20.58 -18.28
CA GLY A 741 -1.00 19.40 -18.20
C GLY A 741 -1.51 18.31 -19.14
N PHE A 742 -0.62 17.74 -19.93
CA PHE A 742 -0.95 16.57 -20.75
C PHE A 742 0.20 15.58 -20.71
N SER A 743 -0.11 14.30 -20.73
CA SER A 743 0.89 13.25 -20.88
C SER A 743 0.38 12.05 -21.67
N TYR A 744 1.31 11.49 -22.42
CA TYR A 744 1.18 10.19 -23.05
C TYR A 744 2.24 9.26 -22.49
N LEU A 745 1.83 8.03 -22.16
CA LEU A 745 2.69 7.00 -21.59
C LEU A 745 2.42 5.66 -22.25
N HIS A 746 3.47 4.99 -22.68
CA HIS A 746 3.41 3.60 -23.13
C HIS A 746 4.38 2.75 -22.34
N THR A 747 3.88 1.67 -21.74
CA THR A 747 4.68 0.71 -20.98
C THR A 747 4.43 -0.69 -21.49
N LYS A 748 5.45 -1.52 -21.53
CA LYS A 748 5.30 -2.94 -21.89
C LYS A 748 6.39 -3.81 -21.26
N VAL A 749 6.03 -5.02 -20.87
CA VAL A 749 7.01 -6.07 -20.56
C VAL A 749 7.80 -6.40 -21.82
N SER A 750 9.12 -6.32 -21.75
CA SER A 750 10.00 -6.42 -22.94
C SER A 750 10.58 -7.81 -23.17
N GLU A 751 10.56 -8.68 -22.17
CA GLU A 751 11.11 -10.05 -22.24
C GLU A 751 10.04 -11.14 -22.17
N ASP A 752 10.36 -12.34 -22.64
CA ASP A 752 9.53 -13.51 -22.41
C ASP A 752 9.61 -13.93 -20.93
N LYS A 753 8.56 -13.65 -20.20
CA LYS A 753 8.42 -14.00 -18.78
C LYS A 753 7.20 -14.84 -18.57
N PHE A 754 7.41 -16.07 -18.13
CA PHE A 754 6.35 -17.01 -17.81
C PHE A 754 6.06 -16.99 -16.31
N THR A 755 4.82 -16.68 -15.95
CA THR A 755 4.37 -16.65 -14.55
C THR A 755 2.90 -17.05 -14.47
N SER A 756 2.50 -17.69 -13.38
CA SER A 756 1.11 -18.09 -13.17
C SER A 756 0.23 -16.91 -12.77
N ASN A 757 -0.95 -16.84 -13.37
CA ASN A 757 -1.97 -15.85 -13.02
C ASN A 757 -2.76 -16.35 -11.79
N PRO A 758 -2.74 -15.64 -10.64
CA PRO A 758 -3.47 -16.07 -9.45
C PRO A 758 -5.00 -16.09 -9.65
N ARG A 759 -5.53 -15.43 -10.66
CA ARG A 759 -6.96 -15.43 -11.02
C ARG A 759 -7.33 -16.53 -12.00
N ASP A 760 -6.37 -17.13 -12.69
CA ASP A 760 -6.58 -18.22 -13.63
C ASP A 760 -5.43 -19.23 -13.56
N PHE A 761 -5.55 -20.18 -12.67
CA PHE A 761 -4.57 -21.27 -12.50
C PHE A 761 -4.50 -22.21 -13.70
N GLY A 762 -5.53 -22.23 -14.53
CA GLY A 762 -5.54 -22.99 -15.80
C GLY A 762 -4.72 -22.33 -16.90
N GLY A 763 -4.27 -21.09 -16.72
CA GLY A 763 -3.48 -20.35 -17.71
C GLY A 763 -4.19 -20.16 -19.05
N GLY A 764 -5.52 -20.07 -19.05
CA GLY A 764 -6.34 -19.99 -20.26
C GLY A 764 -6.48 -21.31 -21.03
N ARG A 765 -5.92 -22.43 -20.55
CA ARG A 765 -5.97 -23.71 -21.24
C ARG A 765 -7.29 -24.41 -20.96
N ALA A 766 -7.98 -24.83 -22.03
CA ALA A 766 -9.24 -25.57 -21.95
C ALA A 766 -9.08 -27.04 -21.49
N ASP A 767 -7.89 -27.62 -21.62
CA ASP A 767 -7.58 -28.97 -21.18
C ASP A 767 -7.16 -29.07 -19.69
N ALA A 768 -7.02 -27.93 -19.01
CA ALA A 768 -6.63 -27.90 -17.60
C ALA A 768 -7.83 -28.06 -16.67
N VAL A 769 -7.61 -28.67 -15.52
CA VAL A 769 -8.53 -28.67 -14.36
C VAL A 769 -7.88 -27.93 -13.23
N ILE A 770 -8.56 -26.88 -12.74
CA ILE A 770 -8.14 -26.15 -11.54
C ILE A 770 -8.63 -26.91 -10.31
N ILE A 771 -7.71 -27.26 -9.44
CA ILE A 771 -8.00 -27.93 -8.17
C ILE A 771 -7.99 -26.90 -7.04
N LYS A 772 -9.05 -26.89 -6.24
CA LYS A 772 -9.08 -26.24 -4.94
C LYS A 772 -8.72 -27.27 -3.87
N ASP A 773 -7.60 -27.10 -3.22
CA ASP A 773 -7.12 -27.99 -2.17
C ASP A 773 -7.95 -27.87 -0.89
N ILE A 774 -8.58 -28.96 -0.47
CA ILE A 774 -9.41 -28.95 0.75
C ILE A 774 -8.60 -28.94 2.03
N THR A 775 -7.29 -29.14 1.97
CA THR A 775 -6.42 -29.15 3.16
C THR A 775 -5.84 -27.79 3.49
N ASN A 776 -5.72 -26.89 2.52
CA ASN A 776 -5.13 -25.56 2.70
C ASN A 776 -5.78 -24.46 1.86
N ALA A 777 -6.83 -24.80 1.08
CA ALA A 777 -7.54 -23.90 0.16
C ALA A 777 -6.63 -23.19 -0.88
N ALA A 778 -5.42 -23.69 -1.10
CA ALA A 778 -4.58 -23.26 -2.23
C ALA A 778 -5.14 -23.81 -3.55
N ASN A 779 -4.75 -23.25 -4.68
CA ASN A 779 -5.06 -23.81 -5.98
C ASN A 779 -3.82 -24.50 -6.57
N CYS A 780 -4.06 -25.60 -7.28
CA CYS A 780 -3.11 -26.17 -8.24
C CYS A 780 -3.87 -26.51 -9.54
N ALA A 781 -3.15 -26.89 -10.58
CA ALA A 781 -3.76 -27.26 -11.84
C ALA A 781 -3.21 -28.58 -12.37
N VAL A 782 -4.05 -29.30 -13.08
CA VAL A 782 -3.70 -30.51 -13.82
C VAL A 782 -4.05 -30.29 -15.28
N GLY A 783 -3.11 -30.56 -16.17
CA GLY A 783 -3.28 -30.41 -17.61
C GLY A 783 -2.73 -31.63 -18.38
N SER A 784 -2.85 -31.62 -19.71
CA SER A 784 -2.37 -32.69 -20.58
C SER A 784 -1.29 -32.16 -21.53
N THR A 785 -0.28 -32.99 -21.84
CA THR A 785 0.71 -32.68 -22.89
C THR A 785 0.11 -32.74 -24.29
N SER A 786 -0.97 -33.49 -24.46
CA SER A 786 -1.67 -33.63 -25.73
C SER A 786 -2.90 -32.73 -25.90
N GLY A 787 -3.24 -31.90 -24.90
CA GLY A 787 -4.45 -31.09 -24.92
C GLY A 787 -5.74 -31.86 -24.67
N ASN A 788 -5.68 -33.08 -24.11
CA ASN A 788 -6.82 -33.96 -23.89
C ASN A 788 -7.63 -33.58 -22.66
N ALA A 789 -8.56 -32.66 -22.80
CA ALA A 789 -9.42 -32.19 -21.69
C ALA A 789 -10.27 -33.30 -21.08
N ALA A 790 -10.82 -34.21 -21.90
CA ALA A 790 -11.60 -35.34 -21.39
C ALA A 790 -10.74 -36.29 -20.57
N GLY A 791 -9.49 -36.55 -21.02
CA GLY A 791 -8.52 -37.35 -20.28
C GLY A 791 -8.16 -36.71 -18.91
N VAL A 792 -7.91 -35.42 -18.87
CA VAL A 792 -7.59 -34.72 -17.59
C VAL A 792 -8.78 -34.82 -16.63
N ASN A 793 -10.01 -34.56 -17.08
CA ASN A 793 -11.19 -34.70 -16.24
C ASN A 793 -11.39 -36.12 -15.72
N ALA A 794 -11.22 -37.13 -16.58
CA ALA A 794 -11.32 -38.54 -16.17
C ALA A 794 -10.23 -38.91 -15.16
N PHE A 795 -9.01 -38.42 -15.35
CA PHE A 795 -7.90 -38.64 -14.42
C PHE A 795 -8.17 -38.03 -13.05
N VAL A 796 -8.56 -36.74 -13.00
CA VAL A 796 -8.88 -36.06 -11.75
C VAL A 796 -10.00 -36.75 -10.99
N ASN A 797 -11.07 -37.15 -11.70
CA ASN A 797 -12.20 -37.89 -11.10
C ASN A 797 -11.78 -39.29 -10.62
N GLY A 798 -10.87 -39.97 -11.32
CA GLY A 798 -10.26 -41.22 -10.87
C GLY A 798 -9.50 -41.07 -9.57
N VAL A 799 -8.70 -39.98 -9.44
CA VAL A 799 -7.97 -39.69 -8.19
C VAL A 799 -8.93 -39.37 -7.05
N GLN A 800 -10.02 -38.65 -7.33
CA GLN A 800 -11.06 -38.40 -6.32
C GLN A 800 -11.69 -39.68 -5.78
N ASN A 801 -11.93 -40.66 -6.66
CA ASN A 801 -12.42 -41.98 -6.26
C ASN A 801 -11.43 -42.71 -5.34
N VAL A 802 -10.13 -42.60 -5.61
CA VAL A 802 -9.07 -43.17 -4.75
C VAL A 802 -9.09 -42.52 -3.37
N ILE A 803 -9.23 -41.19 -3.30
CA ILE A 803 -9.35 -40.44 -2.03
C ILE A 803 -10.62 -40.84 -1.29
N ASN A 804 -11.77 -40.86 -1.96
CA ASN A 804 -13.06 -41.25 -1.36
C ASN A 804 -13.07 -42.70 -0.85
N GLY A 805 -12.33 -43.57 -1.49
CA GLY A 805 -12.16 -44.97 -1.08
C GLY A 805 -11.26 -45.17 0.14
N GLY A 806 -10.57 -44.15 0.61
CA GLY A 806 -9.62 -44.23 1.73
C GLY A 806 -8.32 -44.96 1.34
N PHE A 807 -7.97 -45.01 0.08
CA PHE A 807 -6.74 -45.68 -0.40
C PHE A 807 -5.50 -44.77 -0.31
N VAL A 808 -5.64 -43.54 0.24
CA VAL A 808 -4.54 -42.62 0.44
C VAL A 808 -4.08 -42.72 1.90
N PRO A 809 -2.80 -43.00 2.17
CA PRO A 809 -2.30 -43.04 3.56
C PRO A 809 -2.58 -41.74 4.33
N GLY A 810 -3.11 -41.89 5.54
CA GLY A 810 -3.45 -40.73 6.42
C GLY A 810 -4.73 -39.98 6.03
N VAL A 811 -5.47 -40.44 5.04
CA VAL A 811 -6.77 -39.90 4.62
C VAL A 811 -7.86 -40.94 4.87
N ALA A 812 -8.83 -40.64 5.70
CA ALA A 812 -9.94 -41.54 5.96
C ALA A 812 -10.88 -41.65 4.75
N ALA A 813 -11.56 -42.77 4.61
CA ALA A 813 -12.58 -42.98 3.57
C ALA A 813 -13.76 -42.02 3.73
N GLY A 814 -14.42 -41.68 2.61
CA GLY A 814 -15.67 -40.92 2.62
C GLY A 814 -15.47 -39.39 2.60
N ALA A 815 -14.38 -38.91 2.02
CA ALA A 815 -14.15 -37.47 1.82
C ALA A 815 -15.29 -36.76 1.04
N GLY A 816 -16.13 -37.50 0.31
CA GLY A 816 -17.29 -36.94 -0.40
C GLY A 816 -16.94 -36.10 -1.62
N LEU A 817 -15.73 -36.28 -2.19
CA LEU A 817 -15.30 -35.53 -3.37
C LEU A 817 -16.14 -35.91 -4.59
N ARG A 818 -16.51 -34.92 -5.39
CA ARG A 818 -17.40 -35.04 -6.55
C ARG A 818 -16.65 -34.88 -7.87
N PRO A 819 -17.24 -35.27 -9.00
CA PRO A 819 -16.68 -35.01 -10.32
C PRO A 819 -16.36 -33.53 -10.55
N THR A 820 -15.44 -33.26 -11.48
CA THR A 820 -15.10 -31.93 -11.95
C THR A 820 -16.33 -31.14 -12.40
N THR A 821 -16.34 -29.83 -12.19
CA THR A 821 -17.44 -28.95 -12.55
C THR A 821 -16.93 -27.85 -13.50
N ALA A 822 -17.62 -27.70 -14.65
CA ALA A 822 -17.30 -26.65 -15.61
C ALA A 822 -17.67 -25.27 -15.09
N PHE A 823 -16.80 -24.31 -15.31
CA PHE A 823 -17.08 -22.90 -15.01
C PHE A 823 -18.08 -22.33 -16.04
N PRO A 824 -18.86 -21.27 -15.66
CA PRO A 824 -19.73 -20.59 -16.61
C PRO A 824 -18.95 -20.02 -17.79
N SER A 825 -19.52 -20.06 -19.00
CA SER A 825 -18.88 -19.57 -20.22
C SER A 825 -18.51 -18.10 -20.20
N ASP A 826 -19.22 -17.28 -19.40
CA ASP A 826 -18.96 -15.86 -19.17
C ASP A 826 -18.03 -15.61 -17.97
N GLY A 827 -17.43 -16.64 -17.41
CA GLY A 827 -16.58 -16.55 -16.21
C GLY A 827 -15.17 -16.03 -16.48
N GLY A 828 -14.73 -16.04 -17.73
CA GLY A 828 -13.35 -15.67 -18.09
C GLY A 828 -12.30 -16.75 -17.74
N ILE A 829 -12.75 -17.99 -17.41
CA ILE A 829 -11.94 -19.16 -17.11
C ILE A 829 -12.25 -20.24 -18.14
N ALA A 830 -11.23 -20.76 -18.81
CA ALA A 830 -11.39 -21.72 -19.91
C ALA A 830 -11.36 -23.20 -19.47
N SER A 831 -11.05 -23.48 -18.21
CA SER A 831 -10.92 -24.83 -17.66
C SER A 831 -12.04 -25.19 -16.68
N THR A 832 -12.15 -26.48 -16.35
CA THR A 832 -13.04 -26.97 -15.29
C THR A 832 -12.34 -26.95 -13.94
N GLY A 833 -13.08 -27.13 -12.81
CA GLY A 833 -12.56 -27.12 -11.46
C GLY A 833 -13.08 -28.31 -10.61
N ALA A 834 -12.34 -28.61 -9.56
CA ALA A 834 -12.72 -29.61 -8.57
C ALA A 834 -12.16 -29.27 -7.18
N PHE A 835 -12.85 -29.65 -6.11
CA PHE A 835 -12.25 -29.79 -4.80
C PHE A 835 -11.50 -31.13 -4.75
N SER A 836 -10.23 -31.10 -4.34
CA SER A 836 -9.43 -32.32 -4.16
C SER A 836 -8.24 -32.04 -3.21
N ILE A 837 -7.19 -32.86 -3.26
CA ILE A 837 -5.95 -32.70 -2.50
C ILE A 837 -4.79 -32.58 -3.48
N CYS A 838 -4.15 -31.42 -3.54
CA CYS A 838 -3.09 -31.12 -4.52
C CYS A 838 -1.89 -32.07 -4.40
N SER A 839 -1.46 -32.42 -3.19
CA SER A 839 -0.35 -33.36 -3.00
C SER A 839 -0.67 -34.78 -3.50
N VAL A 840 -1.92 -35.20 -3.41
CA VAL A 840 -2.38 -36.50 -3.97
C VAL A 840 -2.43 -36.43 -5.49
N MET A 841 -2.87 -35.28 -6.08
CA MET A 841 -2.83 -35.08 -7.52
C MET A 841 -1.41 -35.10 -8.08
N GLU A 842 -0.46 -34.50 -7.37
CA GLU A 842 0.96 -34.49 -7.71
C GLU A 842 1.53 -35.91 -7.73
N ALA A 843 1.28 -36.66 -6.65
CA ALA A 843 1.68 -38.08 -6.58
C ALA A 843 1.05 -38.91 -7.69
N ALA A 844 -0.23 -38.70 -7.99
CA ALA A 844 -0.93 -39.39 -9.09
C ALA A 844 -0.34 -39.03 -10.46
N ALA A 845 -0.08 -37.74 -10.71
CA ALA A 845 0.53 -37.28 -11.97
C ALA A 845 1.95 -37.81 -12.14
N SER A 846 2.64 -38.14 -11.06
CA SER A 846 3.95 -38.81 -11.05
C SER A 846 3.85 -40.34 -11.22
N GLY A 847 2.61 -40.89 -11.36
CA GLY A 847 2.39 -42.30 -11.58
C GLY A 847 2.19 -43.17 -10.34
N ALA A 848 2.12 -42.60 -9.12
CA ALA A 848 1.95 -43.34 -7.87
C ALA A 848 0.70 -44.26 -7.86
N PHE A 849 -0.33 -43.94 -8.63
CA PHE A 849 -1.56 -44.69 -8.72
C PHE A 849 -1.75 -45.43 -10.06
N ALA A 850 -0.66 -45.71 -10.80
CA ALA A 850 -0.69 -46.42 -12.06
C ALA A 850 -1.28 -47.86 -11.92
N ALA A 851 -0.96 -48.53 -10.80
CA ALA A 851 -1.54 -49.86 -10.48
C ALA A 851 -3.05 -49.83 -10.24
N ALA A 852 -3.60 -48.66 -9.84
CA ALA A 852 -5.04 -48.42 -9.70
C ALA A 852 -5.71 -47.96 -11.02
N GLY A 853 -5.03 -48.12 -12.16
CA GLY A 853 -5.55 -47.74 -13.49
C GLY A 853 -5.35 -46.26 -13.85
N LEU A 854 -4.67 -45.49 -13.01
CA LEU A 854 -4.42 -44.05 -13.20
C LEU A 854 -3.00 -43.79 -13.73
N ASN A 855 -2.61 -44.48 -14.78
CA ASN A 855 -1.34 -44.19 -15.46
C ASN A 855 -1.50 -42.90 -16.28
N PRO A 856 -0.73 -41.85 -16.01
CA PRO A 856 -0.82 -40.53 -16.66
C PRO A 856 -0.79 -40.59 -18.21
N ALA A 857 -0.02 -41.54 -18.79
CA ALA A 857 0.10 -41.69 -20.22
C ALA A 857 -1.24 -42.07 -20.90
N ASN A 858 -2.11 -42.82 -20.21
CA ASN A 858 -3.41 -43.26 -20.72
C ASN A 858 -4.44 -42.12 -20.82
N PHE A 859 -4.16 -40.97 -20.17
CA PHE A 859 -5.03 -39.80 -20.11
C PHE A 859 -4.51 -38.63 -20.95
N GLY A 860 -3.55 -38.86 -21.85
CA GLY A 860 -2.99 -37.87 -22.75
C GLY A 860 -1.72 -37.16 -22.17
N GLY A 861 -1.02 -37.82 -21.26
CA GLY A 861 0.21 -37.31 -20.65
C GLY A 861 -0.10 -36.20 -19.63
N ILE A 862 -0.51 -36.65 -18.43
CA ILE A 862 -0.88 -35.72 -17.35
C ILE A 862 0.33 -34.96 -16.84
N GLN A 863 0.14 -33.64 -16.61
CA GLN A 863 1.08 -32.73 -15.98
C GLN A 863 0.43 -32.07 -14.78
N TYR A 864 1.18 -31.91 -13.71
CA TYR A 864 0.79 -31.20 -12.50
C TYR A 864 1.52 -29.85 -12.39
N PHE A 865 0.79 -28.83 -11.93
CA PHE A 865 1.28 -27.47 -11.76
C PHE A 865 0.89 -26.94 -10.37
N SER A 866 1.82 -26.97 -9.44
CA SER A 866 1.58 -26.56 -8.03
C SER A 866 1.19 -25.09 -7.89
N ALA A 867 1.76 -24.21 -8.71
CA ALA A 867 1.51 -22.76 -8.69
C ALA A 867 0.60 -22.29 -9.84
N GLY A 868 -0.05 -23.20 -10.55
CA GLY A 868 -0.82 -22.90 -11.76
C GLY A 868 0.02 -22.89 -13.03
N ILE A 869 -0.65 -22.94 -14.17
CA ILE A 869 -0.02 -23.00 -15.49
C ILE A 869 0.55 -21.63 -15.83
N PRO A 870 1.86 -21.53 -16.14
CA PRO A 870 2.47 -20.24 -16.46
C PRO A 870 1.97 -19.67 -17.79
N VAL A 871 1.71 -18.38 -17.83
CA VAL A 871 1.39 -17.60 -19.03
C VAL A 871 2.51 -16.61 -19.32
N ASN A 872 2.76 -16.35 -20.61
CA ASN A 872 3.73 -15.36 -21.03
C ASN A 872 3.12 -13.96 -20.88
N ILE A 873 3.75 -13.10 -20.09
CA ILE A 873 3.30 -11.71 -19.87
C ILE A 873 4.02 -10.70 -20.76
N LYS A 874 4.83 -11.13 -21.73
CA LYS A 874 5.48 -10.22 -22.69
C LYS A 874 4.47 -9.36 -23.43
N GLY A 875 4.76 -8.07 -23.53
CA GLY A 875 3.88 -7.09 -24.17
C GLY A 875 2.80 -6.51 -23.25
N ASN A 876 2.58 -7.09 -22.06
CA ASN A 876 1.61 -6.56 -21.11
C ASN A 876 2.03 -5.18 -20.59
N GLN A 877 1.04 -4.32 -20.38
CA GLN A 877 1.19 -3.00 -19.78
C GLN A 877 1.53 -3.14 -18.29
N LEU A 878 2.39 -2.25 -17.79
CA LEU A 878 2.69 -2.17 -16.36
C LEU A 878 1.46 -1.67 -15.57
N PRO A 879 1.28 -2.13 -14.33
CA PRO A 879 0.19 -1.67 -13.48
C PRO A 879 0.26 -0.17 -13.19
N GLN A 880 -0.91 0.45 -12.99
CA GLN A 880 -1.07 1.87 -12.61
C GLN A 880 -0.43 2.86 -13.60
N ALA A 881 -0.30 2.48 -14.87
CA ALA A 881 0.33 3.25 -15.94
C ALA A 881 -0.72 3.66 -16.99
N PRO A 882 -1.57 4.66 -16.75
CA PRO A 882 -2.56 5.12 -17.72
C PRO A 882 -1.88 5.68 -18.95
N ASN A 883 -2.39 5.34 -20.16
CA ASN A 883 -1.79 5.80 -21.41
C ASN A 883 -1.90 7.32 -21.60
N TYR A 884 -2.93 7.95 -21.04
CA TYR A 884 -3.17 9.38 -21.19
C TYR A 884 -3.59 9.98 -19.85
N LYS A 885 -3.05 11.16 -19.56
CA LYS A 885 -3.55 12.04 -18.50
C LYS A 885 -3.68 13.46 -19.03
N PHE A 886 -4.68 14.17 -18.53
CA PHE A 886 -4.93 15.56 -18.84
C PHE A 886 -5.35 16.30 -17.58
N SER A 887 -4.83 17.52 -17.40
CA SER A 887 -5.28 18.44 -16.35
C SER A 887 -5.43 19.86 -16.95
N ALA A 888 -6.43 20.58 -16.47
CA ALA A 888 -6.64 21.97 -16.80
C ALA A 888 -7.19 22.72 -15.60
N GLY A 889 -6.61 23.87 -15.26
CA GLY A 889 -7.08 24.76 -14.22
C GLY A 889 -7.25 26.17 -14.79
N VAL A 890 -8.33 26.84 -14.41
CA VAL A 890 -8.62 28.23 -14.83
C VAL A 890 -8.94 29.05 -13.59
N GLN A 891 -8.25 30.14 -13.40
CA GLN A 891 -8.44 31.12 -12.33
C GLN A 891 -8.57 32.51 -12.93
N TYR A 892 -9.45 33.29 -12.32
CA TYR A 892 -9.63 34.70 -12.63
C TYR A 892 -9.62 35.53 -11.35
N THR A 893 -8.94 36.65 -11.35
CA THR A 893 -8.88 37.61 -10.23
C THR A 893 -9.73 38.84 -10.56
N ALA A 894 -10.87 38.95 -9.92
CA ALA A 894 -11.75 40.12 -10.08
C ALA A 894 -11.46 41.13 -8.96
N HIS A 895 -11.09 42.36 -9.33
CA HIS A 895 -10.85 43.46 -8.39
C HIS A 895 -12.14 44.14 -7.98
N LEU A 896 -12.42 44.18 -6.67
CA LEU A 896 -13.64 44.77 -6.07
C LEU A 896 -13.23 45.89 -5.09
N GLY A 897 -12.68 46.99 -5.62
CA GLY A 897 -12.06 48.03 -4.81
C GLY A 897 -10.79 47.50 -4.17
N ASP A 898 -10.70 47.54 -2.85
CA ASP A 898 -9.52 47.03 -2.11
C ASP A 898 -9.58 45.53 -1.83
N MET A 899 -10.58 44.84 -2.33
CA MET A 899 -10.76 43.40 -2.21
C MET A 899 -10.58 42.71 -3.54
N THR A 900 -10.23 41.41 -3.52
CA THR A 900 -10.20 40.57 -4.72
C THR A 900 -11.10 39.36 -4.57
N LEU A 901 -11.81 39.00 -5.64
CA LEU A 901 -12.60 37.78 -5.74
C LEU A 901 -11.92 36.83 -6.73
N VAL A 902 -11.53 35.64 -6.28
CA VAL A 902 -10.74 34.68 -7.06
C VAL A 902 -11.52 33.37 -7.23
N PRO A 903 -12.37 33.26 -8.28
CA PRO A 903 -12.92 31.98 -8.70
C PRO A 903 -11.84 31.12 -9.40
N ARG A 904 -11.84 29.83 -9.12
CA ARG A 904 -11.00 28.82 -9.77
C ARG A 904 -11.76 27.52 -10.02
N PHE A 905 -11.43 26.90 -11.14
CA PHE A 905 -11.98 25.63 -11.57
C PHE A 905 -10.85 24.73 -12.08
N ASP A 906 -10.81 23.48 -11.61
CA ASP A 906 -9.80 22.50 -11.98
C ASP A 906 -10.45 21.20 -12.45
N LEU A 907 -9.97 20.66 -13.58
CA LEU A 907 -10.35 19.40 -14.19
C LEU A 907 -9.11 18.51 -14.29
N ALA A 908 -9.22 17.27 -13.82
CA ALA A 908 -8.23 16.23 -14.02
C ALA A 908 -8.88 15.00 -14.66
N TYR A 909 -8.26 14.45 -15.70
CA TYR A 909 -8.65 13.20 -16.34
C TYR A 909 -7.49 12.21 -16.30
N THR A 910 -7.77 10.99 -15.82
CA THR A 910 -6.85 9.86 -15.84
C THR A 910 -7.43 8.78 -16.74
N GLY A 911 -6.68 8.35 -17.74
CA GLY A 911 -7.07 7.33 -18.71
C GLY A 911 -7.14 5.93 -18.10
N GLU A 912 -7.50 4.96 -18.92
CA GLU A 912 -7.56 3.55 -18.51
C GLU A 912 -6.17 3.02 -18.13
N SER A 913 -6.14 2.10 -17.16
CA SER A 913 -4.94 1.39 -16.72
C SER A 913 -5.30 -0.01 -16.22
N TYR A 914 -4.30 -0.77 -15.78
CA TYR A 914 -4.48 -2.04 -15.12
C TYR A 914 -3.96 -2.01 -13.69
N GLY A 915 -4.61 -2.75 -12.79
CA GLY A 915 -4.13 -2.93 -11.40
C GLY A 915 -3.22 -4.14 -11.22
N SER A 916 -2.95 -4.90 -12.29
CA SER A 916 -2.08 -6.08 -12.27
C SER A 916 -1.34 -6.23 -13.61
N ILE A 917 -0.17 -6.86 -13.57
CA ILE A 917 0.65 -7.17 -14.74
C ILE A 917 -0.03 -8.14 -15.72
N PHE A 918 -1.05 -8.88 -15.29
CA PHE A 918 -1.75 -9.87 -16.14
C PHE A 918 -2.74 -9.23 -17.12
N ASN A 919 -3.05 -7.98 -16.99
CA ASN A 919 -3.92 -7.20 -17.90
C ASN A 919 -5.29 -7.83 -18.20
N GLY A 920 -5.81 -8.66 -17.29
CA GLY A 920 -7.12 -9.29 -17.43
C GLY A 920 -8.27 -8.29 -17.19
N ASN A 921 -9.50 -8.67 -17.58
CA ASN A 921 -10.68 -7.82 -17.46
C ASN A 921 -10.95 -7.35 -16.02
N VAL A 922 -10.78 -8.23 -15.03
CA VAL A 922 -10.95 -7.88 -13.61
C VAL A 922 -9.87 -6.97 -13.06
N ASN A 923 -8.78 -6.80 -13.80
CA ASN A 923 -7.67 -5.93 -13.44
C ASN A 923 -7.77 -4.54 -14.09
N LYS A 924 -8.76 -4.32 -14.95
CA LYS A 924 -8.92 -3.09 -15.70
C LYS A 924 -9.53 -1.99 -14.84
N ILE A 925 -8.84 -0.88 -14.75
CA ILE A 925 -9.29 0.36 -14.12
C ILE A 925 -9.76 1.28 -15.25
N LYS A 926 -11.04 1.64 -15.24
CA LYS A 926 -11.62 2.55 -16.23
C LYS A 926 -11.09 3.97 -16.06
N GLY A 927 -10.97 4.70 -17.17
CA GLY A 927 -10.65 6.12 -17.12
C GLY A 927 -11.70 6.92 -16.33
N TYR A 928 -11.26 7.95 -15.65
CA TYR A 928 -12.12 8.80 -14.82
C TYR A 928 -11.69 10.27 -14.85
N ALA A 929 -12.65 11.13 -14.54
CA ALA A 929 -12.42 12.56 -14.36
C ALA A 929 -12.80 12.99 -12.95
N GLN A 930 -12.06 13.97 -12.43
CA GLN A 930 -12.37 14.69 -11.21
C GLN A 930 -12.41 16.19 -11.50
N VAL A 931 -13.39 16.87 -10.94
CA VAL A 931 -13.58 18.31 -11.07
C VAL A 931 -13.66 18.92 -9.70
N ASN A 932 -12.85 19.97 -9.48
CA ASN A 932 -12.84 20.78 -8.27
C ASN A 932 -13.16 22.23 -8.62
N ALA A 933 -13.76 22.96 -7.69
CA ALA A 933 -13.98 24.39 -7.84
C ALA A 933 -13.81 25.10 -6.50
N GLN A 934 -13.40 26.36 -6.53
CA GLN A 934 -13.38 27.22 -5.35
C GLN A 934 -13.61 28.68 -5.74
N MET A 935 -13.98 29.46 -4.75
CA MET A 935 -14.09 30.90 -4.85
C MET A 935 -13.59 31.51 -3.55
N GLN A 936 -12.60 32.38 -3.63
CA GLN A 936 -11.99 33.05 -2.48
C GLN A 936 -12.17 34.55 -2.61
N LEU A 937 -12.65 35.17 -1.54
CA LEU A 937 -12.69 36.62 -1.36
C LEU A 937 -11.55 36.99 -0.41
N ASN A 938 -10.61 37.79 -0.88
CA ASN A 938 -9.55 38.37 -0.08
C ASN A 938 -9.95 39.79 0.35
N GLY A 939 -9.65 40.12 1.57
CA GLY A 939 -9.82 41.48 2.10
C GLY A 939 -8.69 42.40 1.69
N ALA A 940 -8.78 43.66 2.11
CA ALA A 940 -7.74 44.65 1.90
C ALA A 940 -6.39 44.16 2.44
N ASP A 941 -5.32 44.38 1.70
CA ASP A 941 -3.94 43.95 2.01
C ASP A 941 -3.77 42.43 2.26
N ASP A 942 -4.66 41.60 1.76
CA ASP A 942 -4.66 40.13 1.94
C ASP A 942 -4.60 39.64 3.40
N LYS A 943 -4.98 40.52 4.34
CA LYS A 943 -4.94 40.20 5.78
C LYS A 943 -6.00 39.21 6.24
N TRP A 944 -7.05 39.03 5.47
CA TRP A 944 -8.08 38.03 5.72
C TRP A 944 -8.67 37.53 4.42
N TYR A 945 -9.17 36.31 4.45
CA TYR A 945 -9.94 35.76 3.34
C TYR A 945 -11.11 34.90 3.82
N VAL A 946 -12.10 34.73 2.94
CA VAL A 946 -13.16 33.73 3.05
C VAL A 946 -13.19 32.93 1.75
N LYS A 947 -13.16 31.61 1.88
CA LYS A 947 -13.08 30.68 0.76
C LYS A 947 -14.21 29.67 0.82
N GLY A 948 -15.00 29.55 -0.23
CA GLY A 948 -15.92 28.43 -0.47
C GLY A 948 -15.26 27.45 -1.43
N PHE A 949 -15.32 26.16 -1.15
CA PHE A 949 -14.72 25.13 -2.03
C PHE A 949 -15.61 23.91 -2.21
N ILE A 950 -15.39 23.21 -3.32
CA ILE A 950 -15.98 21.93 -3.62
C ILE A 950 -14.96 21.05 -4.35
N GLN A 951 -14.74 19.85 -3.84
CA GLN A 951 -13.89 18.82 -4.44
C GLN A 951 -14.78 17.67 -4.92
N ASN A 952 -14.37 17.01 -6.02
CA ASN A 952 -15.14 15.98 -6.67
C ASN A 952 -16.59 16.44 -6.91
N LEU A 953 -16.74 17.53 -7.66
CA LEU A 953 -18.02 18.23 -7.92
C LEU A 953 -19.14 17.28 -8.35
N PHE A 954 -18.83 16.27 -9.17
CA PHE A 954 -19.79 15.30 -9.69
C PHE A 954 -20.02 14.08 -8.77
N ASN A 955 -19.38 14.06 -7.60
CA ASN A 955 -19.48 12.96 -6.63
C ASN A 955 -19.12 11.58 -7.23
N SER A 956 -18.15 11.54 -8.14
CA SER A 956 -17.68 10.31 -8.76
C SER A 956 -17.11 9.34 -7.71
N ALA A 957 -17.48 8.06 -7.80
CA ALA A 957 -16.93 6.96 -7.03
C ALA A 957 -16.03 6.05 -7.90
N SER A 958 -15.36 6.65 -8.88
CA SER A 958 -14.48 5.91 -9.79
C SER A 958 -13.40 5.16 -9.04
N VAL A 959 -13.11 3.94 -9.49
CA VAL A 959 -12.00 3.12 -8.96
C VAL A 959 -10.68 3.75 -9.39
N THR A 960 -9.82 4.02 -8.43
CA THR A 960 -8.49 4.61 -8.65
C THR A 960 -7.36 3.59 -8.51
N GLY A 961 -7.64 2.48 -7.86
CA GLY A 961 -6.70 1.38 -7.65
C GLY A 961 -7.44 0.11 -7.27
N LEU A 962 -6.76 -1.01 -7.43
CA LEU A 962 -7.29 -2.30 -7.04
C LEU A 962 -6.18 -3.25 -6.57
N TYR A 963 -6.60 -4.20 -5.73
CA TYR A 963 -5.75 -5.27 -5.23
C TYR A 963 -6.55 -6.58 -5.18
N ILE A 964 -5.99 -7.66 -5.70
CA ILE A 964 -6.63 -8.97 -5.73
C ILE A 964 -6.18 -9.76 -4.50
N THR A 965 -7.13 -10.25 -3.71
CA THR A 965 -6.85 -11.18 -2.61
C THR A 965 -6.37 -12.51 -3.16
N ASP A 966 -5.82 -13.34 -2.30
CA ASP A 966 -5.35 -14.65 -2.73
C ASP A 966 -6.49 -15.67 -2.85
N GLN A 967 -6.14 -16.81 -3.42
CA GLN A 967 -7.06 -17.93 -3.69
C GLN A 967 -7.73 -18.52 -2.44
N SER A 968 -7.08 -18.46 -1.29
CA SER A 968 -7.62 -18.97 -0.03
C SER A 968 -8.56 -17.99 0.67
N SER A 969 -8.58 -16.75 0.18
CA SER A 969 -9.45 -15.67 0.63
C SER A 969 -10.59 -15.39 -0.34
N GLY A 970 -10.80 -16.25 -1.33
CA GLY A 970 -11.89 -16.15 -2.29
C GLY A 970 -11.58 -15.36 -3.57
N ASN A 971 -10.34 -14.96 -3.82
CA ASN A 971 -9.95 -14.20 -5.01
C ASN A 971 -10.78 -12.93 -5.28
N CYS A 972 -11.32 -12.28 -4.25
CA CYS A 972 -12.04 -11.02 -4.43
C CYS A 972 -11.09 -9.89 -4.81
N THR A 973 -11.65 -8.84 -5.39
CA THR A 973 -10.92 -7.63 -5.74
C THR A 973 -11.25 -6.53 -4.76
N ASN A 974 -10.26 -6.11 -3.99
CA ASN A 974 -10.34 -4.93 -3.15
C ASN A 974 -10.14 -3.70 -4.00
N VAL A 975 -11.04 -2.73 -3.92
CA VAL A 975 -10.98 -1.50 -4.70
C VAL A 975 -10.82 -0.28 -3.80
N PHE A 976 -10.11 0.71 -4.36
CA PHE A 976 -9.95 2.04 -3.82
C PHE A 976 -10.67 3.00 -4.74
N THR A 977 -11.46 3.93 -4.19
CA THR A 977 -12.25 4.88 -4.97
C THR A 977 -11.87 6.30 -4.65
N LEU A 978 -12.26 7.23 -5.52
CA LEU A 978 -12.20 8.65 -5.22
C LEU A 978 -13.01 8.94 -3.94
N GLU A 979 -12.49 9.85 -3.11
CA GLU A 979 -13.26 10.39 -1.98
C GLU A 979 -14.58 11.01 -2.47
N PRO A 980 -15.63 11.02 -1.66
CA PRO A 980 -16.90 11.65 -2.03
C PRO A 980 -16.72 13.14 -2.25
N ARG A 981 -17.75 13.77 -2.81
CA ARG A 981 -17.81 15.21 -2.92
C ARG A 981 -17.65 15.87 -1.54
N ARG A 982 -16.61 16.69 -1.43
CA ARG A 982 -16.29 17.48 -0.23
C ARG A 982 -16.53 18.94 -0.55
N TYR A 983 -17.25 19.63 0.32
CA TYR A 983 -17.49 21.06 0.19
C TYR A 983 -17.54 21.73 1.56
N GLY A 984 -17.17 22.98 1.60
CA GLY A 984 -17.11 23.72 2.85
C GLY A 984 -16.76 25.18 2.65
N ILE A 985 -16.63 25.84 3.77
CA ILE A 985 -16.20 27.24 3.87
C ILE A 985 -14.98 27.28 4.78
N ALA A 986 -13.98 28.06 4.39
CA ALA A 986 -12.83 28.38 5.21
C ALA A 986 -12.69 29.89 5.38
N ALA A 987 -12.20 30.33 6.51
CA ALA A 987 -11.83 31.72 6.77
C ALA A 987 -10.43 31.76 7.39
N GLY A 988 -9.62 32.67 6.91
CA GLY A 988 -8.26 32.85 7.39
C GLY A 988 -7.90 34.29 7.66
N VAL A 989 -6.93 34.47 8.57
CA VAL A 989 -6.35 35.77 8.92
C VAL A 989 -4.82 35.66 8.93
N LYS A 990 -4.16 36.76 8.55
CA LYS A 990 -2.69 36.87 8.51
C LYS A 990 -2.29 38.19 9.17
N PHE A 991 -1.21 38.17 9.96
CA PHE A 991 -0.67 39.31 10.71
C PHE A 991 0.80 39.49 10.43
#